data_1bd2f91c187534dbe2950efee56aa247
#
_entry.id   1bd2f91c187534dbe2950efee56aa247
#
_cell.length_a   1.000
_cell.length_b   1.000
_cell.length_c   1.000
_cell.angle_alpha   90.00
_cell.angle_beta   90.00
_cell.angle_gamma   90.00
#
_symmetry.space_group_name_H-M   'P 1'
#
loop_
_entity.id
_entity.type
_entity.pdbx_description
1 polymer ?
#
loop_
_entity_poly.entity_id
_entity_poly.type
_entity_poly.pdbx_seq_one_letter_code
_entity_poly.pdbx_strand_id
1 'polypeptide(L)'
;MNIRTVHIAAAAATLLSSQACAITVEVAAGEPECVRRAAAGLRADLDRACPGHGADTRRIVARTVPDGRWEASVHTYSNGVWTVTGSDARGTVFGLYAISEALGVNAFHWLDDVPVQQHKFDLSEERFEIAPPGVKYRGVFINDEDWGLMPWSKENFEADGSKSIGAKTYEKLFEVMLRLRLNLIWPAMHPWGYEFVSREENMALASAMGIVVGASHCEPMLRNNVYWDRKTQGEWNYATNREKIDEYWRWSAEKYGCCEALWTIGIRGTHDEPMKGGNDMEAKKALMYEVFATQTNLLAKYVAPHHDAPPATTFIPYKEVLPIYDSGLEVPAGASIMWVDDNFGYIRRLGGSAAASHPGGIYWHVSYFGGPHSYTHVCTTSPGFMWYELAAKCAANNAREVWMVNVGDFKPADIAIDAFARFAWAPEKFGPDAQRDFLDGWARRFLGPSNAALSPRIAAHLAEYYRLGTIRKPELMCWQWITKLTDAEKKSLMAQYAALAAEDIAIEAELAKQWKDPWFETVGFQARFLAEAGMAFMSDDILEEGAKDRLKPRFAALNERYETVFGGKWRRFWFDTIDEKEWWCQGGNNWASQMQWPWKEPGDRRKWHSATAGGDGIAEKDWKDAADFIRKSPANGGSWECVAGLGISGRAMALLPVVEGAGKGAWLKYEIEWKGEQATGNGQLVLQFLPDYRLYPGMKLRVEVSVNGGDWTEVEVPFSDGKKDENSPGRYTAVQDNFIRAIVKCPELKEGANKVSIRALDAGVVLDRIAIRVRR
;
A
#
# COMPACT_ATOMS: atom_id res chain seq x y z
N MET A 1 -48.71 34.79 -26.53
CA MET A 1 -48.03 35.89 -27.25
C MET A 1 -46.52 35.73 -27.01
N ASN A 2 -45.83 35.42 -28.08
CA ASN A 2 -44.39 35.36 -28.32
C ASN A 2 -43.48 34.51 -27.44
N ILE A 3 -43.28 33.30 -27.93
CA ILE A 3 -42.12 32.43 -27.68
C ILE A 3 -40.91 32.97 -28.43
N ARG A 4 -39.85 33.37 -27.75
CA ARG A 4 -38.56 33.66 -28.39
C ARG A 4 -37.71 32.40 -28.41
N THR A 5 -37.56 31.86 -29.60
CA THR A 5 -36.65 30.79 -29.97
C THR A 5 -35.20 31.30 -29.86
N VAL A 6 -34.41 30.76 -28.97
CA VAL A 6 -32.97 31.00 -28.94
C VAL A 6 -32.31 29.98 -29.85
N HIS A 7 -31.75 30.45 -30.94
CA HIS A 7 -30.92 29.65 -31.84
C HIS A 7 -29.56 29.41 -31.16
N ILE A 8 -29.30 28.18 -30.79
CA ILE A 8 -27.94 27.71 -30.45
C ILE A 8 -27.25 27.48 -31.78
N ALA A 9 -26.28 28.32 -32.10
CA ALA A 9 -25.38 28.12 -33.22
C ALA A 9 -24.50 26.91 -32.91
N ALA A 10 -24.73 25.82 -33.62
CA ALA A 10 -23.83 24.69 -33.66
C ALA A 10 -22.52 25.15 -34.33
N ALA A 11 -21.48 25.35 -33.55
CA ALA A 11 -20.13 25.49 -34.07
C ALA A 11 -19.77 24.14 -34.73
N ALA A 12 -19.67 24.14 -36.04
CA ALA A 12 -19.12 23.05 -36.81
C ALA A 12 -17.66 22.87 -36.39
N ALA A 13 -17.42 21.91 -35.51
CA ALA A 13 -16.09 21.40 -35.29
C ALA A 13 -15.62 20.79 -36.61
N THR A 14 -14.62 21.40 -37.21
CA THR A 14 -13.88 20.89 -38.34
C THR A 14 -13.34 19.54 -37.90
N LEU A 15 -13.94 18.46 -38.39
CA LEU A 15 -13.41 17.13 -38.35
C LEU A 15 -12.08 17.18 -39.11
N LEU A 16 -10.98 17.40 -38.39
CA LEU A 16 -9.69 16.93 -38.81
C LEU A 16 -9.88 15.40 -38.94
N SER A 17 -9.86 14.91 -40.16
CA SER A 17 -9.82 13.49 -40.45
C SER A 17 -8.55 12.93 -39.79
N SER A 18 -8.66 12.45 -38.55
CA SER A 18 -7.67 11.53 -38.00
C SER A 18 -7.62 10.37 -38.99
N GLN A 19 -6.50 10.21 -39.66
CA GLN A 19 -6.26 8.95 -40.38
C GLN A 19 -6.32 7.86 -39.33
N ALA A 20 -7.42 7.13 -39.28
CA ALA A 20 -7.64 6.05 -38.34
C ALA A 20 -6.50 5.06 -38.48
N CYS A 21 -5.96 4.61 -37.37
CA CYS A 21 -5.07 3.47 -37.33
C CYS A 21 -5.76 2.30 -38.05
N ALA A 22 -5.13 1.71 -39.05
CA ALA A 22 -5.76 0.65 -39.83
C ALA A 22 -5.90 -0.66 -39.03
N ILE A 23 -5.25 -0.76 -37.86
CA ILE A 23 -5.40 -1.91 -36.96
C ILE A 23 -6.79 -1.86 -36.35
N THR A 24 -7.62 -2.85 -36.68
CA THR A 24 -8.97 -2.95 -36.08
C THR A 24 -8.97 -3.82 -34.85
N VAL A 25 -9.75 -3.43 -33.83
CA VAL A 25 -9.99 -4.24 -32.63
C VAL A 25 -11.43 -4.75 -32.68
N GLU A 26 -11.59 -6.06 -32.82
CA GLU A 26 -12.87 -6.72 -32.93
C GLU A 26 -13.14 -7.56 -31.67
N VAL A 27 -14.40 -7.65 -31.31
CA VAL A 27 -14.86 -8.42 -30.14
C VAL A 27 -15.84 -9.48 -30.65
N ALA A 28 -15.69 -10.72 -30.22
CA ALA A 28 -16.59 -11.78 -30.60
C ALA A 28 -18.04 -11.47 -30.17
N ALA A 29 -19.01 -12.00 -30.92
CA ALA A 29 -20.40 -11.80 -30.59
C ALA A 29 -20.76 -12.41 -29.22
N GLY A 30 -21.51 -11.68 -28.40
CA GLY A 30 -21.94 -12.15 -27.08
C GLY A 30 -20.95 -11.88 -25.93
N GLU A 31 -19.79 -11.28 -26.21
CA GLU A 31 -18.86 -10.94 -25.14
C GLU A 31 -19.46 -9.97 -24.11
N PRO A 32 -19.07 -10.08 -22.82
CA PRO A 32 -19.52 -9.19 -21.76
C PRO A 32 -19.14 -7.72 -21.99
N GLU A 33 -19.81 -6.81 -21.31
CA GLU A 33 -19.59 -5.37 -21.44
C GLU A 33 -18.13 -4.98 -21.07
N CYS A 34 -17.54 -5.59 -20.05
CA CYS A 34 -16.16 -5.32 -19.65
C CYS A 34 -15.15 -5.59 -20.79
N VAL A 35 -15.37 -6.65 -21.59
CA VAL A 35 -14.54 -6.94 -22.76
C VAL A 35 -14.72 -5.90 -23.85
N ARG A 36 -15.96 -5.47 -24.12
CA ARG A 36 -16.24 -4.41 -25.10
C ARG A 36 -15.60 -3.07 -24.70
N ARG A 37 -15.67 -2.72 -23.41
CA ARG A 37 -15.03 -1.51 -22.86
C ARG A 37 -13.51 -1.58 -22.95
N ALA A 38 -12.90 -2.70 -22.58
CA ALA A 38 -11.46 -2.89 -22.72
C ALA A 38 -10.98 -2.82 -24.18
N ALA A 39 -11.76 -3.38 -25.10
CA ALA A 39 -11.47 -3.27 -26.54
C ALA A 39 -11.59 -1.82 -27.06
N ALA A 40 -12.54 -1.04 -26.55
CA ALA A 40 -12.63 0.38 -26.86
C ALA A 40 -11.44 1.17 -26.25
N GLY A 41 -11.01 0.83 -25.04
CA GLY A 41 -9.79 1.37 -24.43
C GLY A 41 -8.54 1.07 -25.25
N LEU A 42 -8.37 -0.17 -25.71
CA LEU A 42 -7.24 -0.54 -26.58
C LEU A 42 -7.27 0.20 -27.93
N ARG A 43 -8.46 0.42 -28.53
CA ARG A 43 -8.55 1.25 -29.76
C ARG A 43 -8.03 2.65 -29.50
N ALA A 44 -8.48 3.28 -28.44
CA ALA A 44 -8.01 4.62 -28.07
C ALA A 44 -6.50 4.65 -27.79
N ASP A 45 -5.94 3.58 -27.22
CA ASP A 45 -4.50 3.46 -26.97
C ASP A 45 -3.70 3.29 -28.28
N LEU A 46 -4.21 2.52 -29.24
CA LEU A 46 -3.63 2.40 -30.59
C LEU A 46 -3.62 3.75 -31.30
N ASP A 47 -4.71 4.51 -31.23
CA ASP A 47 -4.80 5.84 -31.84
C ASP A 47 -3.79 6.82 -31.21
N ARG A 48 -3.53 6.72 -29.92
CA ARG A 48 -2.54 7.55 -29.20
C ARG A 48 -1.10 7.14 -29.51
N ALA A 49 -0.80 5.83 -29.42
CA ALA A 49 0.56 5.32 -29.52
C ALA A 49 1.03 5.19 -30.98
N CYS A 50 0.12 4.97 -31.92
CA CYS A 50 0.43 4.65 -33.31
C CYS A 50 -0.34 5.54 -34.31
N PRO A 51 -0.30 6.86 -34.21
CA PRO A 51 -1.02 7.71 -35.14
C PRO A 51 -0.48 7.55 -36.57
N GLY A 52 -1.35 7.34 -37.53
CA GLY A 52 -1.01 7.37 -38.97
C GLY A 52 -0.52 6.06 -39.60
N HIS A 53 -0.74 4.90 -38.98
CA HIS A 53 -0.45 3.58 -39.59
C HIS A 53 -1.49 3.20 -40.65
N GLY A 54 -1.82 4.10 -41.56
CA GLY A 54 -2.89 3.96 -42.53
C GLY A 54 -2.74 2.87 -43.59
N ALA A 55 -1.68 2.06 -43.55
CA ALA A 55 -1.50 0.90 -44.45
C ALA A 55 -1.54 -0.45 -43.72
N ASP A 56 -1.71 -0.48 -42.42
CA ASP A 56 -1.69 -1.71 -41.64
C ASP A 56 -3.08 -2.35 -41.57
N THR A 57 -3.25 -3.48 -42.21
CA THR A 57 -4.54 -4.20 -42.26
C THR A 57 -4.64 -5.31 -41.21
N ARG A 58 -3.78 -5.27 -40.16
CA ARG A 58 -3.83 -6.25 -39.08
C ARG A 58 -5.09 -6.08 -38.25
N ARG A 59 -5.52 -7.17 -37.64
CA ARG A 59 -6.71 -7.23 -36.80
C ARG A 59 -6.36 -7.78 -35.44
N ILE A 60 -6.94 -7.21 -34.40
CA ILE A 60 -6.94 -7.77 -33.05
C ILE A 60 -8.34 -8.29 -32.77
N VAL A 61 -8.47 -9.57 -32.45
CA VAL A 61 -9.74 -10.24 -32.17
C VAL A 61 -9.73 -10.72 -30.73
N ALA A 62 -10.67 -10.22 -29.91
CA ALA A 62 -10.83 -10.64 -28.53
C ALA A 62 -12.02 -11.61 -28.37
N ARG A 63 -11.80 -12.68 -27.63
CA ARG A 63 -12.85 -13.66 -27.30
C ARG A 63 -12.60 -14.29 -25.95
N THR A 64 -13.67 -14.68 -25.26
CA THR A 64 -13.65 -15.45 -24.02
C THR A 64 -13.98 -16.91 -24.31
N VAL A 65 -13.12 -17.82 -23.90
CA VAL A 65 -13.31 -19.27 -24.02
C VAL A 65 -13.00 -19.89 -22.67
N PRO A 66 -14.02 -20.20 -21.85
CA PRO A 66 -13.81 -20.78 -20.52
C PRO A 66 -12.99 -22.08 -20.58
N ASP A 67 -11.93 -22.15 -19.81
CA ASP A 67 -11.06 -23.32 -19.69
C ASP A 67 -10.78 -23.74 -18.24
N GLY A 68 -11.49 -23.13 -17.29
CA GLY A 68 -11.37 -23.37 -15.85
C GLY A 68 -10.22 -22.64 -15.14
N ARG A 69 -9.36 -21.92 -15.87
CA ARG A 69 -8.34 -21.06 -15.29
C ARG A 69 -8.94 -19.73 -14.88
N TRP A 70 -8.40 -19.13 -13.83
CA TRP A 70 -8.81 -17.83 -13.34
C TRP A 70 -8.01 -16.73 -14.00
N GLU A 71 -8.68 -15.81 -14.70
CA GLU A 71 -8.12 -14.57 -15.26
C GLU A 71 -6.85 -14.74 -16.13
N ALA A 72 -6.74 -15.85 -16.83
CA ALA A 72 -5.64 -16.11 -17.75
C ALA A 72 -6.01 -15.74 -19.19
N SER A 73 -5.01 -15.53 -20.04
CA SER A 73 -5.22 -15.37 -21.47
C SER A 73 -4.09 -15.95 -22.31
N VAL A 74 -4.42 -16.34 -23.52
CA VAL A 74 -3.47 -16.79 -24.54
C VAL A 74 -3.59 -15.87 -25.74
N HIS A 75 -2.45 -15.42 -26.23
CA HIS A 75 -2.32 -14.59 -27.41
C HIS A 75 -1.69 -15.39 -28.54
N THR A 76 -2.27 -15.33 -29.73
CA THR A 76 -1.75 -15.95 -30.91
C THR A 76 -1.79 -14.99 -32.09
N TYR A 77 -0.75 -15.00 -32.91
CA TYR A 77 -0.70 -14.21 -34.15
C TYR A 77 -0.56 -15.11 -35.36
N SER A 78 -1.46 -14.98 -36.32
CA SER A 78 -1.44 -15.72 -37.57
C SER A 78 -2.14 -14.95 -38.69
N ASN A 79 -1.57 -14.90 -39.86
CA ASN A 79 -2.18 -14.31 -41.08
C ASN A 79 -2.72 -12.88 -40.87
N GLY A 80 -1.98 -12.02 -40.15
CA GLY A 80 -2.40 -10.66 -39.92
C GLY A 80 -3.46 -10.50 -38.82
N VAL A 81 -3.81 -11.58 -38.12
CA VAL A 81 -4.79 -11.57 -37.03
C VAL A 81 -4.10 -11.89 -35.71
N TRP A 82 -4.20 -10.97 -34.76
CA TRP A 82 -3.82 -11.18 -33.38
C TRP A 82 -5.04 -11.59 -32.56
N THR A 83 -5.06 -12.81 -32.06
CA THR A 83 -6.20 -13.30 -31.25
C THR A 83 -5.86 -13.30 -29.77
N VAL A 84 -6.65 -12.61 -28.98
CA VAL A 84 -6.65 -12.64 -27.52
C VAL A 84 -7.75 -13.59 -27.07
N THR A 85 -7.40 -14.70 -26.44
CA THR A 85 -8.36 -15.67 -25.91
C THR A 85 -8.23 -15.71 -24.40
N GLY A 86 -9.19 -15.13 -23.67
CA GLY A 86 -9.24 -15.18 -22.21
C GLY A 86 -9.92 -16.45 -21.71
N SER A 87 -9.48 -16.97 -20.56
CA SER A 87 -10.10 -18.08 -19.85
C SER A 87 -11.44 -17.70 -19.19
N ASP A 88 -11.64 -16.41 -18.96
CA ASP A 88 -12.88 -15.78 -18.50
C ASP A 88 -12.90 -14.32 -19.01
N ALA A 89 -13.94 -13.57 -18.66
CA ALA A 89 -14.11 -12.18 -19.13
C ALA A 89 -12.96 -11.27 -18.69
N ARG A 90 -12.49 -11.35 -17.43
CA ARG A 90 -11.36 -10.56 -16.95
C ARG A 90 -10.04 -11.01 -17.57
N GLY A 91 -9.83 -12.29 -17.81
CA GLY A 91 -8.68 -12.77 -18.56
C GLY A 91 -8.61 -12.15 -19.96
N THR A 92 -9.76 -11.99 -20.64
CA THR A 92 -9.83 -11.27 -21.92
C THR A 92 -9.50 -9.80 -21.77
N VAL A 93 -10.06 -9.12 -20.75
CA VAL A 93 -9.77 -7.70 -20.43
C VAL A 93 -8.28 -7.49 -20.17
N PHE A 94 -7.67 -8.33 -19.33
CA PHE A 94 -6.25 -8.25 -19.00
C PHE A 94 -5.36 -8.55 -20.20
N GLY A 95 -5.79 -9.46 -21.07
CA GLY A 95 -5.12 -9.71 -22.35
C GLY A 95 -5.12 -8.48 -23.25
N LEU A 96 -6.25 -7.79 -23.38
CA LEU A 96 -6.33 -6.56 -24.17
C LEU A 96 -5.44 -5.45 -23.61
N TYR A 97 -5.47 -5.21 -22.29
CA TYR A 97 -4.61 -4.22 -21.65
C TYR A 97 -3.13 -4.60 -21.60
N ALA A 98 -2.79 -5.89 -21.73
CA ALA A 98 -1.40 -6.29 -21.92
C ALA A 98 -0.85 -5.81 -23.28
N ILE A 99 -1.68 -5.73 -24.32
CA ILE A 99 -1.30 -5.11 -25.59
C ILE A 99 -1.09 -3.59 -25.39
N SER A 100 -1.97 -2.91 -24.64
CA SER A 100 -1.79 -1.50 -24.29
C SER A 100 -0.47 -1.24 -23.55
N GLU A 101 -0.12 -2.11 -22.59
CA GLU A 101 1.16 -2.03 -21.86
C GLU A 101 2.36 -2.26 -22.83
N ALA A 102 2.27 -3.22 -23.75
CA ALA A 102 3.29 -3.47 -24.78
C ALA A 102 3.44 -2.31 -25.77
N LEU A 103 2.36 -1.57 -26.03
CA LEU A 103 2.36 -0.31 -26.78
C LEU A 103 3.02 0.86 -26.02
N GLY A 104 3.44 0.67 -24.77
CA GLY A 104 4.00 1.72 -23.94
C GLY A 104 2.97 2.67 -23.33
N VAL A 105 1.69 2.30 -23.33
CA VAL A 105 0.65 3.08 -22.63
C VAL A 105 0.71 2.72 -21.15
N ASN A 106 1.13 3.68 -20.32
CA ASN A 106 1.20 3.52 -18.88
C ASN A 106 -0.21 3.36 -18.29
N ALA A 107 -0.39 2.48 -17.29
CA ALA A 107 -1.67 2.31 -16.60
C ALA A 107 -2.20 3.62 -16.00
N PHE A 108 -1.29 4.46 -15.54
CA PHE A 108 -1.57 5.78 -14.96
C PHE A 108 -1.56 6.93 -15.98
N HIS A 109 -1.60 6.65 -17.29
CA HIS A 109 -1.52 7.67 -18.33
C HIS A 109 -2.54 8.81 -18.16
N TRP A 110 -3.71 8.52 -17.59
CA TRP A 110 -4.70 9.52 -17.27
C TRP A 110 -4.54 10.08 -15.86
N LEU A 111 -4.27 9.22 -14.86
CA LEU A 111 -4.18 9.61 -13.45
C LEU A 111 -2.93 10.46 -13.16
N ASP A 112 -1.80 10.09 -13.74
CA ASP A 112 -0.50 10.77 -13.56
C ASP A 112 -0.05 11.52 -14.81
N ASP A 113 -0.98 11.73 -15.75
CA ASP A 113 -0.76 12.47 -16.99
C ASP A 113 0.50 12.01 -17.78
N VAL A 114 0.88 10.72 -17.63
CA VAL A 114 2.06 10.15 -18.27
C VAL A 114 1.94 10.17 -19.78
N PRO A 115 2.86 10.83 -20.50
CA PRO A 115 2.81 10.93 -21.95
C PRO A 115 2.87 9.58 -22.65
N VAL A 116 1.98 9.34 -23.59
CA VAL A 116 2.07 8.17 -24.47
C VAL A 116 3.06 8.46 -25.58
N GLN A 117 4.10 7.64 -25.69
CA GLN A 117 5.10 7.78 -26.75
C GLN A 117 4.62 7.10 -28.03
N GLN A 118 4.76 7.84 -29.14
CA GLN A 118 4.42 7.31 -30.45
C GLN A 118 5.52 6.38 -30.97
N HIS A 119 5.16 5.19 -31.41
CA HIS A 119 6.08 4.21 -32.02
C HIS A 119 5.36 3.29 -32.99
N LYS A 120 6.13 2.54 -33.76
CA LYS A 120 5.55 1.52 -34.62
C LYS A 120 5.03 0.37 -33.77
N PHE A 121 3.83 -0.08 -34.08
CA PHE A 121 3.27 -1.29 -33.49
C PHE A 121 3.95 -2.51 -34.10
N ASP A 122 4.78 -3.17 -33.31
CA ASP A 122 5.43 -4.42 -33.69
C ASP A 122 5.03 -5.49 -32.68
N LEU A 123 4.19 -6.41 -33.13
CA LEU A 123 3.85 -7.62 -32.40
C LEU A 123 4.70 -8.75 -33.00
N SER A 124 5.91 -8.88 -32.52
CA SER A 124 6.89 -9.83 -33.06
C SER A 124 6.72 -11.26 -32.56
N GLU A 125 5.93 -11.46 -31.49
CA GLU A 125 5.74 -12.80 -30.92
C GLU A 125 4.49 -13.48 -31.48
N GLU A 126 4.65 -14.67 -32.04
CA GLU A 126 3.56 -15.46 -32.59
C GLU A 126 2.61 -15.99 -31.50
N ARG A 127 3.11 -16.18 -30.29
CA ARG A 127 2.35 -16.66 -29.15
C ARG A 127 2.96 -16.18 -27.85
N PHE A 128 2.13 -15.63 -26.95
CA PHE A 128 2.47 -15.48 -25.53
C PHE A 128 1.26 -15.78 -24.63
N GLU A 129 1.51 -16.00 -23.36
CA GLU A 129 0.49 -16.38 -22.39
C GLU A 129 0.58 -15.50 -21.15
N ILE A 130 -0.57 -15.06 -20.66
CA ILE A 130 -0.72 -14.45 -19.35
C ILE A 130 -1.22 -15.56 -18.42
N ALA A 131 -0.34 -16.02 -17.54
CA ALA A 131 -0.66 -17.06 -16.58
C ALA A 131 -1.70 -16.57 -15.54
N PRO A 132 -2.43 -17.47 -14.88
CA PRO A 132 -3.29 -17.12 -13.75
C PRO A 132 -2.52 -16.34 -12.69
N PRO A 133 -3.18 -15.42 -11.96
CA PRO A 133 -2.54 -14.66 -10.88
C PRO A 133 -2.16 -15.54 -9.68
N GLY A 134 -1.11 -15.16 -8.97
CA GLY A 134 -0.71 -15.80 -7.72
C GLY A 134 -1.65 -15.52 -6.55
N VAL A 135 -2.40 -14.42 -6.61
CA VAL A 135 -3.45 -14.05 -5.66
C VAL A 135 -4.76 -13.86 -6.41
N LYS A 136 -5.85 -14.47 -5.94
CA LYS A 136 -7.13 -14.51 -6.66
C LYS A 136 -7.85 -13.17 -6.70
N TYR A 137 -8.11 -12.56 -5.55
CA TYR A 137 -8.71 -11.22 -5.43
C TYR A 137 -7.65 -10.22 -5.01
N ARG A 138 -7.45 -9.19 -5.83
CA ARG A 138 -6.41 -8.16 -5.68
C ARG A 138 -7.07 -6.81 -5.69
N GLY A 139 -7.12 -6.16 -4.54
CA GLY A 139 -7.97 -4.99 -4.36
C GLY A 139 -7.27 -3.77 -3.78
N VAL A 140 -7.92 -2.64 -4.00
CA VAL A 140 -7.57 -1.34 -3.42
C VAL A 140 -8.71 -0.89 -2.52
N PHE A 141 -8.38 -0.40 -1.34
CA PHE A 141 -9.30 0.25 -0.42
C PHE A 141 -9.05 1.75 -0.37
N ILE A 142 -10.06 2.53 -0.72
CA ILE A 142 -10.08 3.98 -0.59
C ILE A 142 -10.71 4.29 0.77
N ASN A 143 -9.92 4.80 1.71
CA ASN A 143 -10.32 4.93 3.11
C ASN A 143 -10.20 6.34 3.68
N ASP A 144 -9.47 7.22 3.00
CA ASP A 144 -9.21 8.60 3.46
C ASP A 144 -9.55 9.62 2.36
N GLU A 145 -10.59 9.34 1.59
CA GLU A 145 -11.02 10.06 0.39
C GLU A 145 -11.38 11.53 0.62
N ASP A 146 -11.72 11.90 1.82
CA ASP A 146 -12.08 13.27 2.19
C ASP A 146 -10.87 14.22 2.25
N TRP A 147 -9.65 13.69 2.16
CA TRP A 147 -8.43 14.47 2.16
C TRP A 147 -7.99 14.99 0.79
N GLY A 148 -8.39 14.33 -0.29
CA GLY A 148 -7.96 14.68 -1.64
C GLY A 148 -8.97 14.30 -2.71
N LEU A 149 -9.22 12.99 -2.89
CA LEU A 149 -10.02 12.47 -3.99
C LEU A 149 -11.46 12.99 -3.98
N MET A 150 -12.11 13.03 -2.82
CA MET A 150 -13.50 13.48 -2.72
C MET A 150 -13.65 14.99 -2.98
N PRO A 151 -12.88 15.91 -2.34
CA PRO A 151 -12.92 17.32 -2.67
C PRO A 151 -12.63 17.60 -4.15
N TRP A 152 -11.60 16.95 -4.69
CA TRP A 152 -11.24 17.09 -6.10
C TRP A 152 -12.36 16.59 -7.02
N SER A 153 -12.87 15.39 -6.78
CA SER A 153 -13.94 14.79 -7.59
C SER A 153 -15.18 15.69 -7.62
N LYS A 154 -15.64 16.09 -6.44
CA LYS A 154 -16.82 16.94 -6.27
C LYS A 154 -16.71 18.29 -6.99
N GLU A 155 -15.55 18.95 -6.92
CA GLU A 155 -15.41 20.32 -7.41
C GLU A 155 -14.95 20.39 -8.87
N ASN A 156 -14.18 19.41 -9.33
CA ASN A 156 -13.54 19.50 -10.64
C ASN A 156 -13.99 18.44 -11.64
N PHE A 157 -14.49 17.29 -11.19
CA PHE A 157 -14.75 16.17 -12.10
C PHE A 157 -16.22 15.73 -12.16
N GLU A 158 -16.91 15.63 -11.04
CA GLU A 158 -18.33 15.28 -10.95
C GLU A 158 -19.20 16.55 -10.95
N ALA A 159 -19.37 17.15 -12.11
CA ALA A 159 -20.09 18.42 -12.28
C ALA A 159 -21.62 18.35 -12.10
N ASP A 160 -22.17 17.19 -11.71
CA ASP A 160 -23.61 16.93 -11.58
C ASP A 160 -24.24 17.39 -10.24
N GLY A 161 -23.45 18.09 -9.41
CA GLY A 161 -23.87 18.50 -8.07
C GLY A 161 -23.80 17.37 -7.04
N SER A 162 -23.20 16.24 -7.37
CA SER A 162 -22.92 15.20 -6.41
C SER A 162 -21.99 15.73 -5.31
N LYS A 163 -22.23 15.32 -4.07
CA LYS A 163 -21.39 15.75 -2.92
C LYS A 163 -20.27 14.74 -2.63
N SER A 164 -19.98 13.87 -3.58
CA SER A 164 -19.09 12.71 -3.35
C SER A 164 -18.39 12.28 -4.63
N ILE A 165 -17.61 11.22 -4.51
CA ILE A 165 -17.03 10.47 -5.62
C ILE A 165 -18.18 9.78 -6.37
N GLY A 166 -18.36 10.11 -7.64
CA GLY A 166 -19.41 9.56 -8.50
C GLY A 166 -18.88 8.51 -9.48
N ALA A 167 -19.79 8.01 -10.32
CA ALA A 167 -19.50 6.97 -11.29
C ALA A 167 -18.41 7.35 -12.30
N LYS A 168 -18.30 8.63 -12.69
CA LYS A 168 -17.24 9.07 -13.62
C LYS A 168 -15.84 8.93 -13.01
N THR A 169 -15.70 9.26 -11.73
CA THR A 169 -14.44 9.10 -10.99
C THR A 169 -14.10 7.62 -10.84
N TYR A 170 -15.07 6.81 -10.40
CA TYR A 170 -14.86 5.36 -10.29
C TYR A 170 -14.53 4.71 -11.64
N GLU A 171 -15.11 5.17 -12.76
CA GLU A 171 -14.77 4.64 -14.09
C GLU A 171 -13.28 4.80 -14.39
N LYS A 172 -12.69 5.94 -14.02
CA LYS A 172 -11.25 6.19 -14.21
C LYS A 172 -10.40 5.33 -13.28
N LEU A 173 -10.78 5.20 -12.02
CA LEU A 173 -10.09 4.34 -11.06
C LEU A 173 -10.17 2.86 -11.48
N PHE A 174 -11.34 2.40 -11.90
CA PHE A 174 -11.52 1.02 -12.38
C PHE A 174 -10.70 0.73 -13.65
N GLU A 175 -10.59 1.70 -14.56
CA GLU A 175 -9.72 1.57 -15.73
C GLU A 175 -8.25 1.37 -15.31
N VAL A 176 -7.72 2.19 -14.40
CA VAL A 176 -6.35 2.03 -13.86
C VAL A 176 -6.20 0.66 -13.20
N MET A 177 -7.16 0.26 -12.38
CA MET A 177 -7.14 -1.05 -11.70
C MET A 177 -7.07 -2.20 -12.70
N LEU A 178 -7.91 -2.19 -13.74
CA LEU A 178 -7.92 -3.25 -14.76
C LEU A 178 -6.63 -3.26 -15.59
N ARG A 179 -6.06 -2.10 -15.90
CA ARG A 179 -4.75 -2.00 -16.56
C ARG A 179 -3.61 -2.59 -15.71
N LEU A 180 -3.74 -2.50 -14.40
CA LEU A 180 -2.83 -3.11 -13.42
C LEU A 180 -3.20 -4.57 -13.08
N ARG A 181 -4.25 -5.13 -13.68
CA ARG A 181 -4.80 -6.46 -13.38
C ARG A 181 -5.30 -6.61 -11.95
N LEU A 182 -5.76 -5.52 -11.35
CA LEU A 182 -6.54 -5.55 -10.10
C LEU A 182 -8.00 -5.81 -10.43
N ASN A 183 -8.71 -6.49 -9.53
CA ASN A 183 -10.08 -6.95 -9.79
C ASN A 183 -11.07 -6.65 -8.66
N LEU A 184 -10.63 -6.09 -7.54
CA LEU A 184 -11.46 -5.89 -6.35
C LEU A 184 -11.34 -4.45 -5.84
N ILE A 185 -12.46 -3.85 -5.47
CA ILE A 185 -12.51 -2.53 -4.82
C ILE A 185 -13.20 -2.63 -3.45
N TRP A 186 -12.62 -2.02 -2.43
CA TRP A 186 -13.33 -1.50 -1.27
C TRP A 186 -13.46 0.01 -1.50
N PRO A 187 -14.68 0.49 -1.79
CA PRO A 187 -14.88 1.88 -2.19
C PRO A 187 -14.76 2.86 -1.01
N ALA A 188 -14.78 4.15 -1.33
CA ALA A 188 -14.82 5.23 -0.37
C ALA A 188 -15.93 5.04 0.67
N MET A 189 -15.61 5.25 1.96
CA MET A 189 -16.49 4.87 3.06
C MET A 189 -16.89 5.98 4.01
N HIS A 190 -16.27 7.15 3.95
CA HIS A 190 -16.53 8.23 4.92
C HIS A 190 -17.89 8.91 4.73
N PRO A 191 -18.52 9.45 5.81
CA PRO A 191 -19.92 9.90 5.78
C PRO A 191 -20.15 11.22 5.06
N TRP A 192 -19.11 11.86 4.55
CA TRP A 192 -19.20 13.16 3.86
C TRP A 192 -19.72 13.07 2.43
N GLY A 193 -19.83 11.86 1.91
CA GLY A 193 -20.34 11.56 0.59
C GLY A 193 -21.60 10.73 0.60
N TYR A 194 -21.66 9.76 -0.30
CA TYR A 194 -22.72 8.76 -0.38
C TYR A 194 -22.13 7.36 -0.22
N GLU A 195 -22.84 6.50 0.49
CA GLU A 195 -22.53 5.07 0.49
C GLU A 195 -22.48 4.55 -0.96
N PHE A 196 -21.40 3.88 -1.35
CA PHE A 196 -21.17 3.42 -2.72
C PHE A 196 -22.37 2.63 -3.26
N VAL A 197 -22.87 1.67 -2.49
CA VAL A 197 -23.98 0.80 -2.88
C VAL A 197 -25.36 1.50 -2.86
N SER A 198 -25.45 2.69 -2.28
CA SER A 198 -26.69 3.49 -2.34
C SER A 198 -26.96 4.06 -3.72
N ARG A 199 -25.92 4.13 -4.57
CA ARG A 199 -26.00 4.59 -5.95
C ARG A 199 -25.96 3.39 -6.91
N GLU A 200 -27.09 3.14 -7.59
CA GLU A 200 -27.20 2.03 -8.54
C GLU A 200 -26.19 2.13 -9.68
N GLU A 201 -25.89 3.35 -10.14
CA GLU A 201 -24.91 3.62 -11.19
C GLU A 201 -23.51 3.14 -10.84
N ASN A 202 -23.10 3.21 -9.57
CA ASN A 202 -21.78 2.73 -9.13
C ASN A 202 -21.69 1.19 -9.22
N MET A 203 -22.71 0.49 -8.73
CA MET A 203 -22.77 -0.98 -8.80
C MET A 203 -22.90 -1.47 -10.24
N ALA A 204 -23.74 -0.78 -11.06
CA ALA A 204 -23.86 -1.09 -12.47
C ALA A 204 -22.54 -0.89 -13.23
N LEU A 205 -21.81 0.20 -12.93
CA LEU A 205 -20.50 0.46 -13.50
C LEU A 205 -19.48 -0.61 -13.12
N ALA A 206 -19.38 -0.97 -11.83
CA ALA A 206 -18.48 -2.03 -11.37
C ALA A 206 -18.75 -3.35 -12.11
N SER A 207 -20.01 -3.76 -12.21
CA SER A 207 -20.41 -4.94 -12.97
C SER A 207 -20.09 -4.83 -14.47
N ALA A 208 -20.36 -3.67 -15.08
CA ALA A 208 -20.07 -3.41 -16.50
C ALA A 208 -18.57 -3.41 -16.81
N MET A 209 -17.72 -3.11 -15.85
CA MET A 209 -16.25 -3.14 -15.99
C MET A 209 -15.62 -4.44 -15.48
N GLY A 210 -16.38 -5.35 -14.86
CA GLY A 210 -15.87 -6.61 -14.32
C GLY A 210 -15.08 -6.45 -13.02
N ILE A 211 -15.38 -5.40 -12.26
CA ILE A 211 -14.81 -5.15 -10.92
C ILE A 211 -15.68 -5.81 -9.87
N VAL A 212 -15.06 -6.62 -9.02
CA VAL A 212 -15.68 -7.20 -7.82
C VAL A 212 -15.80 -6.12 -6.75
N VAL A 213 -16.97 -5.96 -6.17
CA VAL A 213 -17.18 -5.02 -5.07
C VAL A 213 -17.10 -5.77 -3.75
N GLY A 214 -16.24 -5.30 -2.85
CA GLY A 214 -16.16 -5.78 -1.48
C GLY A 214 -16.34 -4.64 -0.50
N ALA A 215 -16.19 -4.95 0.79
CA ALA A 215 -16.29 -3.95 1.83
C ALA A 215 -15.43 -4.32 3.05
N SER A 216 -15.07 -3.32 3.84
CA SER A 216 -14.20 -3.46 4.99
C SER A 216 -14.91 -4.17 6.17
N HIS A 217 -14.15 -4.37 7.26
CA HIS A 217 -14.66 -4.88 8.54
C HIS A 217 -15.73 -4.00 9.18
N CYS A 218 -15.85 -2.74 8.77
CA CYS A 218 -16.90 -1.81 9.22
C CYS A 218 -18.18 -1.90 8.38
N GLU A 219 -18.16 -2.65 7.28
CA GLU A 219 -19.19 -2.67 6.25
C GLU A 219 -19.69 -4.10 5.95
N PRO A 220 -20.09 -4.88 6.97
CA PRO A 220 -20.57 -6.22 6.74
C PRO A 220 -21.76 -6.22 5.76
N MET A 221 -21.82 -7.24 4.91
CA MET A 221 -22.87 -7.40 3.90
C MET A 221 -22.96 -6.24 2.91
N LEU A 222 -21.83 -5.58 2.56
CA LEU A 222 -21.74 -4.39 1.72
C LEU A 222 -22.49 -3.18 2.27
N ARG A 223 -22.82 -3.15 3.55
CA ARG A 223 -23.54 -2.04 4.18
C ARG A 223 -22.62 -1.24 5.09
N ASN A 224 -22.38 -0.02 4.70
CA ASN A 224 -21.55 0.89 5.49
C ASN A 224 -22.30 1.38 6.74
N ASN A 225 -21.89 0.91 7.92
CA ASN A 225 -22.54 1.23 9.17
C ASN A 225 -22.32 2.67 9.67
N VAL A 226 -21.47 3.45 8.99
CA VAL A 226 -21.32 4.89 9.23
C VAL A 226 -22.59 5.65 8.87
N TYR A 227 -23.36 5.13 7.91
CA TYR A 227 -24.65 5.69 7.50
C TYR A 227 -25.84 5.18 8.35
N TRP A 228 -25.57 4.37 9.37
CA TRP A 228 -26.60 3.93 10.31
C TRP A 228 -27.14 5.09 11.16
N ASP A 229 -28.40 5.46 10.96
CA ASP A 229 -29.03 6.53 11.74
C ASP A 229 -29.57 6.01 13.08
N ARG A 230 -28.82 6.24 14.14
CA ARG A 230 -29.21 5.84 15.50
C ARG A 230 -30.54 6.44 15.98
N LYS A 231 -30.97 7.57 15.42
CA LYS A 231 -32.23 8.24 15.82
C LYS A 231 -33.46 7.50 15.30
N THR A 232 -33.40 6.99 14.10
CA THR A 232 -34.52 6.31 13.43
C THR A 232 -34.42 4.80 13.48
N GLN A 233 -33.21 4.24 13.52
CA GLN A 233 -32.96 2.80 13.46
C GLN A 233 -32.58 2.22 14.83
N GLY A 234 -32.28 3.04 15.84
CA GLY A 234 -31.84 2.61 17.17
C GLY A 234 -30.35 2.32 17.25
N GLU A 235 -29.91 1.74 18.37
CA GLU A 235 -28.50 1.44 18.57
C GLU A 235 -27.98 0.34 17.61
N TRP A 236 -26.73 0.51 17.12
CA TRP A 236 -26.01 -0.52 16.40
C TRP A 236 -25.47 -1.56 17.40
N ASN A 237 -26.36 -2.42 17.87
CA ASN A 237 -26.09 -3.46 18.86
C ASN A 237 -26.95 -4.70 18.56
N TYR A 238 -26.32 -5.75 18.04
CA TYR A 238 -27.03 -6.94 17.60
C TYR A 238 -27.76 -7.69 18.72
N ALA A 239 -27.26 -7.57 19.96
CA ALA A 239 -27.93 -8.19 21.12
C ALA A 239 -29.31 -7.57 21.43
N THR A 240 -29.52 -6.29 21.07
CA THR A 240 -30.74 -5.55 21.44
C THR A 240 -31.55 -5.03 20.27
N ASN A 241 -30.98 -5.04 19.04
CA ASN A 241 -31.60 -4.44 17.86
C ASN A 241 -31.43 -5.30 16.59
N ARG A 242 -31.55 -6.63 16.76
CA ARG A 242 -31.31 -7.62 15.70
C ARG A 242 -32.16 -7.37 14.46
N GLU A 243 -33.47 -7.21 14.60
CA GLU A 243 -34.39 -7.11 13.47
C GLU A 243 -34.03 -5.97 12.50
N LYS A 244 -33.67 -4.82 13.04
CA LYS A 244 -33.28 -3.65 12.23
C LYS A 244 -31.94 -3.84 11.53
N ILE A 245 -30.99 -4.51 12.19
CA ILE A 245 -29.68 -4.80 11.61
C ILE A 245 -29.83 -5.87 10.53
N ASP A 246 -30.63 -6.91 10.75
CA ASP A 246 -30.94 -7.92 9.73
C ASP A 246 -31.63 -7.32 8.51
N GLU A 247 -32.58 -6.38 8.70
CA GLU A 247 -33.22 -5.62 7.63
C GLU A 247 -32.20 -4.79 6.83
N TYR A 248 -31.25 -4.17 7.53
CA TYR A 248 -30.18 -3.38 6.92
C TYR A 248 -29.28 -4.23 6.01
N TRP A 249 -28.87 -5.41 6.46
CA TRP A 249 -28.07 -6.34 5.66
C TRP A 249 -28.85 -7.01 4.53
N ARG A 250 -30.11 -7.35 4.79
CA ARG A 250 -30.99 -7.96 3.78
C ARG A 250 -31.15 -7.06 2.56
N TRP A 251 -31.22 -5.74 2.75
CA TRP A 251 -31.42 -4.80 1.65
C TRP A 251 -30.35 -4.94 0.57
N SER A 252 -29.06 -5.01 0.94
CA SER A 252 -27.98 -5.16 -0.03
C SER A 252 -27.94 -6.54 -0.67
N ALA A 253 -28.17 -7.61 0.11
CA ALA A 253 -28.22 -8.98 -0.41
C ALA A 253 -29.36 -9.16 -1.43
N GLU A 254 -30.53 -8.60 -1.16
CA GLU A 254 -31.68 -8.60 -2.09
C GLU A 254 -31.39 -7.80 -3.35
N LYS A 255 -30.83 -6.60 -3.19
CA LYS A 255 -30.65 -5.65 -4.30
C LYS A 255 -29.51 -6.03 -5.22
N TYR A 256 -28.39 -6.49 -4.65
CA TYR A 256 -27.14 -6.71 -5.38
C TYR A 256 -26.67 -8.16 -5.39
N GLY A 257 -27.54 -9.10 -5.01
CA GLY A 257 -27.20 -10.51 -5.02
C GLY A 257 -26.80 -11.07 -6.38
N CYS A 258 -27.23 -10.44 -7.48
CA CYS A 258 -26.82 -10.80 -8.85
C CYS A 258 -25.47 -10.22 -9.29
N CYS A 259 -24.87 -9.32 -8.51
CA CYS A 259 -23.57 -8.73 -8.81
C CYS A 259 -22.45 -9.62 -8.27
N GLU A 260 -21.31 -9.63 -8.95
CA GLU A 260 -20.09 -10.27 -8.41
C GLU A 260 -19.55 -9.44 -7.25
N ALA A 261 -19.54 -10.02 -6.05
CA ALA A 261 -19.12 -9.34 -4.83
C ALA A 261 -18.37 -10.27 -3.88
N LEU A 262 -17.48 -9.68 -3.08
CA LEU A 262 -16.84 -10.33 -1.93
C LEU A 262 -17.50 -9.86 -0.65
N TRP A 263 -18.34 -10.71 -0.07
CA TRP A 263 -19.21 -10.37 1.06
C TRP A 263 -18.45 -10.44 2.38
N THR A 264 -18.26 -9.32 3.05
CA THR A 264 -17.73 -9.30 4.41
C THR A 264 -18.77 -9.76 5.40
N ILE A 265 -18.41 -10.74 6.24
CA ILE A 265 -19.25 -11.28 7.31
C ILE A 265 -18.66 -10.95 8.69
N GLY A 266 -19.52 -10.94 9.70
CA GLY A 266 -19.20 -10.52 11.07
C GLY A 266 -19.83 -9.18 11.43
N ILE A 267 -19.46 -8.63 12.56
CA ILE A 267 -19.94 -7.33 13.03
C ILE A 267 -18.89 -6.65 13.91
N ARG A 268 -18.79 -5.33 13.79
CA ARG A 268 -18.12 -4.41 14.73
C ARG A 268 -19.09 -3.32 15.18
N GLY A 269 -18.65 -2.35 15.93
CA GLY A 269 -19.39 -1.12 16.23
C GLY A 269 -19.54 -0.23 14.98
N THR A 270 -20.20 0.88 15.11
CA THR A 270 -20.32 1.87 14.02
C THR A 270 -18.95 2.49 13.74
N HIS A 271 -18.62 2.65 12.45
CA HIS A 271 -17.31 3.08 12.01
C HIS A 271 -16.23 2.14 12.58
N ASP A 272 -15.27 2.65 13.30
CA ASP A 272 -14.17 1.88 13.90
C ASP A 272 -14.36 1.61 15.41
N GLU A 273 -15.58 1.80 15.93
CA GLU A 273 -15.91 1.46 17.32
C GLU A 273 -15.83 -0.04 17.58
N PRO A 274 -15.51 -0.48 18.79
CA PRO A 274 -15.58 -1.88 19.17
C PRO A 274 -17.00 -2.44 19.09
N MET A 275 -17.13 -3.75 18.85
CA MET A 275 -18.39 -4.48 18.86
C MET A 275 -19.16 -4.26 20.17
N LYS A 276 -20.44 -3.89 20.06
CA LYS A 276 -21.38 -3.76 21.18
C LYS A 276 -22.12 -5.06 21.42
N GLY A 277 -22.48 -5.32 22.69
CA GLY A 277 -23.12 -6.55 23.13
C GLY A 277 -22.11 -7.63 23.55
N GLY A 278 -22.56 -8.52 24.42
CA GLY A 278 -21.71 -9.53 25.06
C GLY A 278 -20.84 -8.95 26.20
N ASN A 279 -21.13 -9.35 27.44
CA ASN A 279 -20.42 -8.84 28.62
C ASN A 279 -19.04 -9.50 28.83
N ASP A 280 -18.81 -10.64 28.22
CA ASP A 280 -17.57 -11.40 28.28
C ASP A 280 -17.25 -12.03 26.93
N MET A 281 -16.16 -12.76 26.86
CA MET A 281 -15.67 -13.36 25.63
C MET A 281 -16.61 -14.43 25.06
N GLU A 282 -17.21 -15.26 25.92
CA GLU A 282 -18.14 -16.31 25.51
C GLU A 282 -19.45 -15.72 24.95
N ALA A 283 -19.96 -14.67 25.60
CA ALA A 283 -21.13 -13.94 25.13
C ALA A 283 -20.88 -13.23 23.79
N LYS A 284 -19.67 -12.70 23.58
CA LYS A 284 -19.27 -12.11 22.28
C LYS A 284 -19.17 -13.17 21.17
N LYS A 285 -18.61 -14.34 21.46
CA LYS A 285 -18.59 -15.46 20.51
C LYS A 285 -20.00 -15.92 20.15
N ALA A 286 -20.86 -16.12 21.16
CA ALA A 286 -22.24 -16.53 20.95
C ALA A 286 -22.98 -15.54 20.04
N LEU A 287 -22.81 -14.23 20.28
CA LEU A 287 -23.40 -13.19 19.45
C LEU A 287 -22.84 -13.21 18.02
N MET A 288 -21.54 -13.47 17.84
CA MET A 288 -20.91 -13.57 16.52
C MET A 288 -21.45 -14.79 15.74
N TYR A 289 -21.72 -15.93 16.41
CA TYR A 289 -22.34 -17.08 15.76
C TYR A 289 -23.76 -16.78 15.25
N GLU A 290 -24.55 -16.01 16.02
CA GLU A 290 -25.86 -15.56 15.57
C GLU A 290 -25.78 -14.64 14.35
N VAL A 291 -24.81 -13.71 14.35
CA VAL A 291 -24.52 -12.85 13.20
C VAL A 291 -24.13 -13.67 11.98
N PHE A 292 -23.20 -14.61 12.12
CA PHE A 292 -22.80 -15.48 11.01
C PHE A 292 -23.99 -16.30 10.45
N ALA A 293 -24.82 -16.87 11.32
CA ALA A 293 -25.99 -17.62 10.89
C ALA A 293 -26.98 -16.77 10.09
N THR A 294 -27.25 -15.55 10.53
CA THR A 294 -28.12 -14.63 9.80
C THR A 294 -27.53 -14.25 8.45
N GLN A 295 -26.25 -13.81 8.41
CA GLN A 295 -25.59 -13.35 7.19
C GLN A 295 -25.46 -14.47 6.16
N THR A 296 -25.06 -15.68 6.58
CA THR A 296 -24.99 -16.84 5.67
C THR A 296 -26.35 -17.25 5.12
N ASN A 297 -27.44 -17.18 5.94
CA ASN A 297 -28.79 -17.42 5.48
C ASN A 297 -29.27 -16.37 4.46
N LEU A 298 -28.92 -15.08 4.67
CA LEU A 298 -29.25 -14.03 3.70
C LEU A 298 -28.51 -14.26 2.37
N LEU A 299 -27.22 -14.63 2.42
CA LEU A 299 -26.44 -14.94 1.22
C LEU A 299 -26.97 -16.16 0.49
N ALA A 300 -27.32 -17.23 1.21
CA ALA A 300 -27.91 -18.43 0.61
C ALA A 300 -29.27 -18.15 -0.06
N LYS A 301 -30.06 -17.26 0.52
CA LYS A 301 -31.40 -16.93 0.01
C LYS A 301 -31.37 -15.96 -1.17
N TYR A 302 -30.54 -14.92 -1.12
CA TYR A 302 -30.65 -13.80 -2.04
C TYR A 302 -29.47 -13.69 -3.02
N VAL A 303 -28.33 -14.33 -2.73
CA VAL A 303 -27.12 -14.24 -3.57
C VAL A 303 -26.88 -15.56 -4.31
N ALA A 304 -26.83 -16.69 -3.61
CA ALA A 304 -26.52 -17.98 -4.20
C ALA A 304 -27.37 -18.36 -5.43
N PRO A 305 -28.68 -18.02 -5.51
CA PRO A 305 -29.49 -18.37 -6.69
C PRO A 305 -29.06 -17.68 -7.99
N HIS A 306 -28.21 -16.68 -7.93
CA HIS A 306 -27.78 -15.93 -9.10
C HIS A 306 -26.40 -16.36 -9.62
N HIS A 307 -25.71 -17.27 -8.94
CA HIS A 307 -24.33 -17.65 -9.24
C HIS A 307 -24.16 -19.17 -9.27
N ASP A 308 -23.30 -19.66 -10.16
CA ASP A 308 -22.97 -21.10 -10.26
C ASP A 308 -22.08 -21.59 -9.08
N ALA A 309 -21.37 -20.68 -8.43
CA ALA A 309 -20.51 -20.94 -7.28
C ALA A 309 -21.12 -20.34 -5.99
N PRO A 310 -20.81 -20.89 -4.81
CA PRO A 310 -21.20 -20.27 -3.55
C PRO A 310 -20.73 -18.81 -3.44
N PRO A 311 -21.50 -17.93 -2.76
CA PRO A 311 -21.08 -16.55 -2.53
C PRO A 311 -19.69 -16.47 -1.88
N ALA A 312 -18.78 -15.71 -2.47
CA ALA A 312 -17.47 -15.47 -1.91
C ALA A 312 -17.60 -14.61 -0.64
N THR A 313 -17.09 -15.13 0.48
CA THR A 313 -17.20 -14.46 1.78
C THR A 313 -15.83 -14.24 2.43
N THR A 314 -15.71 -13.19 3.22
CA THR A 314 -14.50 -12.90 3.99
C THR A 314 -14.84 -12.49 5.41
N PHE A 315 -14.03 -12.94 6.37
CA PHE A 315 -14.05 -12.53 7.77
C PHE A 315 -12.74 -11.81 8.11
N ILE A 316 -12.84 -10.67 8.77
CA ILE A 316 -11.68 -9.79 9.05
C ILE A 316 -11.52 -9.64 10.56
N PRO A 317 -10.62 -10.41 11.20
CA PRO A 317 -10.37 -10.33 12.65
C PRO A 317 -9.53 -9.09 12.98
N TYR A 318 -10.13 -7.89 12.88
CA TYR A 318 -9.47 -6.62 13.10
C TYR A 318 -9.63 -6.13 14.53
N LYS A 319 -8.59 -5.54 15.11
CA LYS A 319 -8.58 -4.97 16.47
C LYS A 319 -9.18 -5.93 17.51
N GLU A 320 -10.28 -5.55 18.18
CA GLU A 320 -10.94 -6.35 19.22
C GLU A 320 -11.56 -7.65 18.73
N VAL A 321 -11.74 -7.82 17.43
CA VAL A 321 -12.26 -9.08 16.86
C VAL A 321 -11.19 -10.18 16.83
N LEU A 322 -9.90 -9.83 16.76
CA LEU A 322 -8.81 -10.79 16.77
C LEU A 322 -8.76 -11.58 18.11
N PRO A 323 -8.81 -10.97 19.31
CA PRO A 323 -8.96 -11.73 20.56
C PRO A 323 -10.20 -12.62 20.62
N ILE A 324 -11.33 -12.22 20.01
CA ILE A 324 -12.53 -13.05 19.93
C ILE A 324 -12.23 -14.28 19.07
N TYR A 325 -11.59 -14.12 17.92
CA TYR A 325 -11.15 -15.22 17.09
C TYR A 325 -10.19 -16.15 17.83
N ASP A 326 -9.15 -15.61 18.46
CA ASP A 326 -8.13 -16.37 19.21
C ASP A 326 -8.71 -17.12 20.43
N SER A 327 -9.90 -16.73 20.93
CA SER A 327 -10.60 -17.46 21.98
C SER A 327 -11.35 -18.71 21.47
N GLY A 328 -11.19 -19.06 20.19
CA GLY A 328 -11.78 -20.25 19.57
C GLY A 328 -13.12 -19.98 18.84
N LEU A 329 -13.30 -18.76 18.26
CA LEU A 329 -14.41 -18.50 17.37
C LEU A 329 -14.23 -19.29 16.07
N GLU A 330 -15.18 -20.15 15.73
CA GLU A 330 -15.21 -20.87 14.45
C GLU A 330 -15.86 -19.99 13.37
N VAL A 331 -15.14 -19.78 12.27
CA VAL A 331 -15.60 -19.01 11.12
C VAL A 331 -16.40 -19.93 10.19
N PRO A 332 -17.46 -19.46 9.51
CA PRO A 332 -18.21 -20.27 8.55
C PRO A 332 -17.32 -20.91 7.49
N ALA A 333 -17.58 -22.19 7.19
CA ALA A 333 -16.80 -22.93 6.21
C ALA A 333 -16.80 -22.25 4.84
N GLY A 334 -15.66 -22.20 4.17
CA GLY A 334 -15.46 -21.56 2.88
C GLY A 334 -15.24 -20.04 2.92
N ALA A 335 -15.45 -19.38 4.07
CA ALA A 335 -15.09 -17.99 4.22
C ALA A 335 -13.57 -17.81 4.28
N SER A 336 -13.05 -16.81 3.58
CA SER A 336 -11.65 -16.42 3.69
C SER A 336 -11.39 -15.66 4.98
N ILE A 337 -10.29 -15.95 5.65
CA ILE A 337 -9.84 -15.16 6.81
C ILE A 337 -8.83 -14.13 6.34
N MET A 338 -9.18 -12.85 6.42
CA MET A 338 -8.29 -11.74 6.08
C MET A 338 -7.52 -11.28 7.32
N TRP A 339 -6.25 -11.59 7.35
CA TRP A 339 -5.32 -11.12 8.38
C TRP A 339 -4.96 -9.67 8.13
N VAL A 340 -4.75 -8.93 9.20
CA VAL A 340 -4.53 -7.49 9.14
C VAL A 340 -3.15 -7.16 9.71
N ASP A 341 -2.51 -6.14 9.15
CA ASP A 341 -1.30 -5.54 9.71
C ASP A 341 -1.62 -4.70 10.97
N ASP A 342 -0.62 -4.01 11.47
CA ASP A 342 -0.73 -3.12 12.63
C ASP A 342 -1.04 -1.66 12.25
N ASN A 343 -1.55 -1.40 11.07
CA ASN A 343 -1.76 -0.10 10.45
C ASN A 343 -0.47 0.62 10.00
N PHE A 344 0.69 0.02 10.25
CA PHE A 344 2.01 0.54 9.84
C PHE A 344 2.73 -0.38 8.85
N GLY A 345 2.02 -1.40 8.35
CA GLY A 345 2.50 -2.35 7.36
C GLY A 345 3.09 -3.64 7.94
N TYR A 346 3.26 -3.78 9.25
CA TYR A 346 3.77 -5.02 9.86
C TYR A 346 2.64 -6.01 10.09
N ILE A 347 2.68 -7.17 9.42
CA ILE A 347 1.68 -8.23 9.58
C ILE A 347 1.70 -8.80 10.99
N ARG A 348 0.56 -8.69 11.69
CA ARG A 348 0.43 -9.07 13.11
C ARG A 348 0.22 -10.57 13.32
N ARG A 349 -0.48 -11.21 12.40
CA ARG A 349 -1.00 -12.55 12.58
C ARG A 349 -1.21 -13.24 11.25
N LEU A 350 -0.91 -14.50 11.19
CA LEU A 350 -1.32 -15.42 10.12
C LEU A 350 -1.97 -16.66 10.75
N GLY A 351 -2.67 -17.43 9.95
CA GLY A 351 -3.48 -18.53 10.44
C GLY A 351 -2.74 -19.68 11.08
N GLY A 352 -1.50 -19.91 10.70
CA GLY A 352 -0.78 -21.13 11.09
C GLY A 352 -1.55 -22.41 10.68
N SER A 353 -1.24 -23.53 11.32
CA SER A 353 -1.89 -24.81 11.05
C SER A 353 -3.39 -24.85 11.43
N ALA A 354 -3.80 -24.06 12.42
CA ALA A 354 -5.19 -24.02 12.88
C ALA A 354 -6.18 -23.39 11.88
N ALA A 355 -5.70 -22.48 11.04
CA ALA A 355 -6.51 -21.82 10.00
C ALA A 355 -6.34 -22.44 8.60
N ALA A 356 -5.66 -23.57 8.48
CA ALA A 356 -5.37 -24.22 7.19
C ALA A 356 -6.64 -24.68 6.45
N SER A 357 -7.78 -24.77 7.14
CA SER A 357 -9.08 -25.10 6.54
C SER A 357 -9.78 -23.92 5.85
N HIS A 358 -9.29 -22.70 6.03
CA HIS A 358 -9.84 -21.49 5.43
C HIS A 358 -8.87 -20.88 4.42
N PRO A 359 -9.37 -20.38 3.27
CA PRO A 359 -8.56 -19.56 2.38
C PRO A 359 -8.01 -18.35 3.14
N GLY A 360 -6.73 -18.04 2.97
CA GLY A 360 -6.09 -16.90 3.64
C GLY A 360 -6.13 -15.64 2.79
N GLY A 361 -6.40 -14.51 3.42
CA GLY A 361 -6.33 -13.18 2.81
C GLY A 361 -5.56 -12.20 3.68
N ILE A 362 -5.28 -11.01 3.13
CA ILE A 362 -4.54 -9.93 3.77
C ILE A 362 -5.26 -8.61 3.55
N TYR A 363 -5.39 -7.84 4.62
CA TYR A 363 -5.71 -6.42 4.59
C TYR A 363 -4.49 -5.65 5.09
N TRP A 364 -3.86 -4.87 4.23
CA TRP A 364 -2.56 -4.22 4.46
C TRP A 364 -2.60 -2.72 4.17
N HIS A 365 -1.85 -1.92 4.93
CA HIS A 365 -1.85 -0.47 4.84
C HIS A 365 -0.54 0.06 4.25
N VAL A 366 -0.61 0.82 3.14
CA VAL A 366 0.50 1.71 2.73
C VAL A 366 0.40 3.05 3.45
N SER A 367 -0.80 3.40 3.91
CA SER A 367 -1.13 4.63 4.62
C SER A 367 -2.15 4.36 5.72
N TYR A 368 -2.12 5.13 6.77
CA TYR A 368 -3.10 5.05 7.86
C TYR A 368 -3.44 6.42 8.41
N PHE A 369 -4.73 6.77 8.37
CA PHE A 369 -5.26 7.98 8.97
C PHE A 369 -5.80 7.69 10.37
N GLY A 370 -4.92 7.74 11.37
CA GLY A 370 -5.28 7.44 12.76
C GLY A 370 -4.13 7.62 13.73
N GLY A 371 -4.36 7.18 14.96
CA GLY A 371 -3.34 7.30 16.02
C GLY A 371 -2.11 6.40 15.78
N PRO A 372 -0.93 6.81 16.29
CA PRO A 372 -0.68 8.05 17.04
C PRO A 372 -0.57 9.30 16.16
N HIS A 373 -0.33 9.17 14.87
CA HIS A 373 -0.16 10.26 13.91
C HIS A 373 -0.76 9.90 12.59
N SER A 374 -1.58 10.78 12.08
CA SER A 374 -2.26 10.58 10.81
C SER A 374 -1.31 10.73 9.62
N TYR A 375 -1.53 9.91 8.61
CA TYR A 375 -0.87 9.94 7.33
C TYR A 375 -0.95 11.34 6.68
N THR A 376 0.15 11.76 6.05
CA THR A 376 0.29 13.09 5.43
C THR A 376 0.12 13.09 3.92
N HIS A 377 -0.43 12.03 3.33
CA HIS A 377 -0.52 11.85 1.88
C HIS A 377 0.84 11.88 1.14
N VAL A 378 1.93 11.58 1.84
CA VAL A 378 3.27 11.37 1.26
C VAL A 378 3.65 9.92 1.46
N CYS A 379 3.51 9.11 0.41
CA CYS A 379 3.64 7.66 0.48
C CYS A 379 5.10 7.22 0.52
N THR A 380 5.62 6.95 1.71
CA THR A 380 7.03 6.54 1.91
C THR A 380 7.21 5.04 2.16
N THR A 381 6.17 4.24 2.00
CA THR A 381 6.27 2.79 2.19
C THR A 381 7.01 2.14 1.04
N SER A 382 8.16 1.53 1.33
CA SER A 382 9.06 1.00 0.31
C SER A 382 8.50 -0.25 -0.38
N PRO A 383 8.70 -0.43 -1.69
CA PRO A 383 8.36 -1.66 -2.39
C PRO A 383 9.05 -2.91 -1.81
N GLY A 384 10.26 -2.78 -1.27
CA GLY A 384 10.98 -3.88 -0.63
C GLY A 384 10.31 -4.34 0.67
N PHE A 385 9.84 -3.40 1.48
CA PHE A 385 9.07 -3.71 2.68
C PHE A 385 7.72 -4.35 2.33
N MET A 386 7.02 -3.81 1.32
CA MET A 386 5.78 -4.40 0.80
C MET A 386 5.99 -5.84 0.31
N TRP A 387 7.05 -6.09 -0.46
CA TRP A 387 7.37 -7.44 -0.92
C TRP A 387 7.65 -8.39 0.26
N TYR A 388 8.41 -7.94 1.25
CA TYR A 388 8.74 -8.75 2.41
C TYR A 388 7.49 -9.13 3.21
N GLU A 389 6.63 -8.16 3.50
CA GLU A 389 5.41 -8.40 4.28
C GLU A 389 4.38 -9.23 3.50
N LEU A 390 4.17 -8.98 2.22
CA LEU A 390 3.12 -9.65 1.45
C LEU A 390 3.61 -10.94 0.78
N ALA A 391 4.69 -10.90 0.01
CA ALA A 391 5.15 -12.07 -0.73
C ALA A 391 5.97 -13.03 0.13
N ALA A 392 6.98 -12.53 0.86
CA ALA A 392 7.86 -13.38 1.65
C ALA A 392 7.20 -13.94 2.91
N LYS A 393 6.28 -13.19 3.55
CA LYS A 393 5.52 -13.68 4.71
C LYS A 393 4.19 -14.30 4.30
N CYS A 394 3.29 -13.54 3.69
CA CYS A 394 1.90 -13.95 3.51
C CYS A 394 1.72 -14.98 2.41
N ALA A 395 2.29 -14.74 1.21
CA ALA A 395 2.19 -15.72 0.13
C ALA A 395 2.91 -17.02 0.47
N ALA A 396 4.06 -16.97 1.18
CA ALA A 396 4.78 -18.14 1.65
C ALA A 396 3.97 -18.97 2.68
N ASN A 397 3.04 -18.34 3.40
CA ASN A 397 2.12 -18.97 4.36
C ASN A 397 0.70 -19.15 3.79
N ASN A 398 0.58 -19.23 2.48
CA ASN A 398 -0.65 -19.59 1.75
C ASN A 398 -1.80 -18.59 1.88
N ALA A 399 -1.54 -17.33 2.27
CA ALA A 399 -2.53 -16.26 2.27
C ALA A 399 -2.63 -15.66 0.86
N ARG A 400 -3.37 -16.31 -0.06
CA ARG A 400 -3.43 -15.98 -1.50
C ARG A 400 -4.82 -15.79 -2.06
N GLU A 401 -5.87 -15.93 -1.23
CA GLU A 401 -7.24 -15.76 -1.73
C GLU A 401 -7.56 -14.29 -1.99
N VAL A 402 -7.24 -13.40 -1.03
CA VAL A 402 -7.55 -11.98 -1.12
C VAL A 402 -6.37 -11.15 -0.61
N TRP A 403 -5.85 -10.25 -1.44
CA TRP A 403 -4.99 -9.16 -0.98
C TRP A 403 -5.68 -7.82 -1.19
N MET A 404 -5.83 -7.08 -0.11
CA MET A 404 -6.40 -5.74 -0.10
C MET A 404 -5.37 -4.74 0.42
N VAL A 405 -5.09 -3.71 -0.36
CA VAL A 405 -4.21 -2.61 0.06
C VAL A 405 -5.03 -1.36 0.38
N ASN A 406 -4.92 -0.88 1.61
CA ASN A 406 -5.43 0.42 2.01
C ASN A 406 -4.45 1.50 1.54
N VAL A 407 -4.92 2.38 0.67
CA VAL A 407 -4.10 3.44 0.07
C VAL A 407 -4.44 4.83 0.61
N GLY A 408 -5.44 4.90 1.49
CA GLY A 408 -6.01 6.17 1.90
C GLY A 408 -6.75 6.82 0.74
N ASP A 409 -6.03 7.56 -0.08
CA ASP A 409 -6.45 8.02 -1.39
C ASP A 409 -5.69 7.32 -2.52
N PHE A 410 -6.27 7.27 -3.71
CA PHE A 410 -5.66 6.63 -4.87
C PHE A 410 -4.36 7.33 -5.30
N LYS A 411 -4.35 8.65 -5.27
CA LYS A 411 -3.13 9.48 -5.31
C LYS A 411 -2.78 9.92 -3.89
N PRO A 412 -1.51 9.94 -3.54
CA PRO A 412 -0.29 9.67 -4.31
C PRO A 412 0.25 8.23 -4.13
N ALA A 413 -0.61 7.25 -3.95
CA ALA A 413 -0.20 5.86 -3.74
C ALA A 413 0.06 5.09 -5.05
N ASP A 414 0.06 5.74 -6.19
CA ASP A 414 0.23 5.22 -7.56
C ASP A 414 1.41 4.25 -7.71
N ILE A 415 2.62 4.62 -7.29
CA ILE A 415 3.79 3.71 -7.32
C ILE A 415 3.57 2.50 -6.40
N ALA A 416 2.99 2.71 -5.22
CA ALA A 416 2.69 1.63 -4.28
C ALA A 416 1.60 0.69 -4.82
N ILE A 417 0.58 1.22 -5.51
CA ILE A 417 -0.47 0.42 -6.16
C ILE A 417 0.12 -0.42 -7.30
N ASP A 418 1.02 0.14 -8.15
CA ASP A 418 1.70 -0.64 -9.20
C ASP A 418 2.58 -1.75 -8.61
N ALA A 419 3.33 -1.46 -7.53
CA ALA A 419 4.13 -2.47 -6.83
C ALA A 419 3.24 -3.59 -6.26
N PHE A 420 2.19 -3.22 -5.54
CA PHE A 420 1.22 -4.15 -4.99
C PHE A 420 0.60 -5.04 -6.07
N ALA A 421 0.15 -4.46 -7.17
CA ALA A 421 -0.49 -5.18 -8.26
C ALA A 421 0.45 -6.24 -8.87
N ARG A 422 1.73 -5.89 -9.09
CA ARG A 422 2.73 -6.81 -9.64
C ARG A 422 3.12 -7.91 -8.66
N PHE A 423 3.27 -7.58 -7.39
CA PHE A 423 3.58 -8.57 -6.35
C PHE A 423 2.39 -9.52 -6.13
N ALA A 424 1.16 -9.04 -6.16
CA ALA A 424 -0.03 -9.87 -6.05
C ALA A 424 -0.27 -10.74 -7.29
N TRP A 425 0.07 -10.23 -8.49
CA TRP A 425 -0.06 -11.01 -9.73
C TRP A 425 0.88 -12.20 -9.77
N ALA A 426 2.14 -12.00 -9.38
CA ALA A 426 3.17 -13.03 -9.48
C ALA A 426 4.17 -12.94 -8.31
N PRO A 427 3.75 -13.27 -7.08
CA PRO A 427 4.59 -13.11 -5.88
C PRO A 427 5.90 -13.92 -5.95
N GLU A 428 5.92 -15.03 -6.71
CA GLU A 428 7.11 -15.88 -6.88
C GLU A 428 8.15 -15.32 -7.85
N LYS A 429 7.80 -14.32 -8.66
CA LYS A 429 8.74 -13.72 -9.63
C LYS A 429 9.70 -12.73 -8.98
N PHE A 430 9.42 -12.33 -7.75
CA PHE A 430 10.22 -11.38 -7.01
C PHE A 430 10.98 -12.07 -5.87
N GLY A 431 12.12 -11.52 -5.55
CA GLY A 431 13.02 -12.02 -4.51
C GLY A 431 13.54 -10.92 -3.59
N PRO A 432 14.64 -11.14 -2.87
CA PRO A 432 15.25 -10.16 -1.98
C PRO A 432 15.58 -8.81 -2.64
N ASP A 433 15.78 -8.79 -3.95
CA ASP A 433 16.02 -7.60 -4.76
C ASP A 433 14.73 -6.92 -5.29
N ALA A 434 13.55 -7.32 -4.81
CA ALA A 434 12.25 -6.89 -5.32
C ALA A 434 12.12 -5.37 -5.47
N GLN A 435 12.65 -4.59 -4.52
CA GLN A 435 12.62 -3.13 -4.64
C GLN A 435 13.41 -2.64 -5.84
N ARG A 436 14.65 -3.10 -5.99
CA ARG A 436 15.51 -2.70 -7.10
C ARG A 436 14.88 -3.05 -8.44
N ASP A 437 14.42 -4.30 -8.57
CA ASP A 437 13.86 -4.82 -9.81
C ASP A 437 12.54 -4.11 -10.17
N PHE A 438 11.71 -3.80 -9.16
CA PHE A 438 10.48 -3.05 -9.36
C PHE A 438 10.77 -1.60 -9.76
N LEU A 439 11.62 -0.87 -9.03
CA LEU A 439 11.88 0.55 -9.29
C LEU A 439 12.56 0.79 -10.64
N ASP A 440 13.48 -0.08 -11.05
CA ASP A 440 14.10 -0.03 -12.38
C ASP A 440 13.04 -0.28 -13.48
N GLY A 441 12.21 -1.29 -13.31
CA GLY A 441 11.09 -1.57 -14.21
C GLY A 441 10.05 -0.44 -14.25
N TRP A 442 9.71 0.13 -13.10
CA TRP A 442 8.77 1.26 -13.00
C TRP A 442 9.31 2.48 -13.74
N ALA A 443 10.57 2.86 -13.49
CA ALA A 443 11.19 4.01 -14.14
C ALA A 443 11.20 3.88 -15.68
N ARG A 444 11.47 2.69 -16.19
CA ARG A 444 11.42 2.42 -17.64
C ARG A 444 10.00 2.54 -18.20
N ARG A 445 9.00 2.00 -17.51
CA ARG A 445 7.60 2.09 -17.95
C ARG A 445 7.06 3.51 -17.84
N PHE A 446 7.47 4.25 -16.81
CA PHE A 446 7.07 5.64 -16.63
C PHE A 446 7.65 6.53 -17.74
N LEU A 447 8.95 6.47 -17.97
CA LEU A 447 9.64 7.33 -18.94
C LEU A 447 9.56 6.86 -20.39
N GLY A 448 9.30 5.57 -20.62
CA GLY A 448 9.33 4.97 -21.94
C GLY A 448 10.74 4.95 -22.59
N PRO A 449 10.84 4.47 -23.83
CA PRO A 449 12.14 4.24 -24.49
C PRO A 449 13.01 5.50 -24.67
N SER A 450 12.40 6.66 -24.89
CA SER A 450 13.12 7.91 -25.18
C SER A 450 13.96 8.42 -24.01
N ASN A 451 13.61 8.07 -22.78
CA ASN A 451 14.28 8.51 -21.56
C ASN A 451 14.89 7.35 -20.78
N ALA A 452 15.01 6.16 -21.39
CA ALA A 452 15.48 4.95 -20.71
C ALA A 452 16.87 5.09 -20.05
N ALA A 453 17.72 6.00 -20.55
CA ALA A 453 19.04 6.28 -19.96
C ALA A 453 18.95 6.85 -18.54
N LEU A 454 17.84 7.52 -18.16
CA LEU A 454 17.63 8.06 -16.83
C LEU A 454 17.07 7.02 -15.84
N SER A 455 16.56 5.87 -16.31
CA SER A 455 15.89 4.90 -15.45
C SER A 455 16.71 4.42 -14.26
N PRO A 456 18.02 4.08 -14.39
CA PRO A 456 18.82 3.67 -13.23
C PRO A 456 18.99 4.78 -12.19
N ARG A 457 19.10 6.02 -12.65
CA ARG A 457 19.24 7.19 -11.76
C ARG A 457 17.94 7.47 -11.02
N ILE A 458 16.79 7.35 -11.69
CA ILE A 458 15.47 7.49 -11.08
C ILE A 458 15.22 6.37 -10.08
N ALA A 459 15.57 5.13 -10.41
CA ALA A 459 15.44 4.01 -9.47
C ALA A 459 16.27 4.24 -8.20
N ALA A 460 17.49 4.77 -8.34
CA ALA A 460 18.34 5.12 -7.20
C ALA A 460 17.76 6.28 -6.38
N HIS A 461 17.23 7.31 -7.03
CA HIS A 461 16.56 8.45 -6.38
C HIS A 461 15.34 7.99 -5.56
N LEU A 462 14.48 7.17 -6.14
CA LEU A 462 13.33 6.58 -5.44
C LEU A 462 13.75 5.66 -4.28
N ALA A 463 14.81 4.87 -4.45
CA ALA A 463 15.34 4.05 -3.36
C ALA A 463 15.79 4.92 -2.19
N GLU A 464 16.43 6.05 -2.45
CA GLU A 464 16.85 7.01 -1.40
C GLU A 464 15.63 7.71 -0.76
N TYR A 465 14.63 8.10 -1.55
CA TYR A 465 13.36 8.63 -1.04
C TYR A 465 12.71 7.66 -0.04
N TYR A 466 12.57 6.39 -0.42
CA TYR A 466 12.00 5.37 0.47
C TYR A 466 12.87 5.09 1.68
N ARG A 467 14.20 5.11 1.53
CA ARG A 467 15.12 4.93 2.67
C ARG A 467 14.97 6.05 3.70
N LEU A 468 14.93 7.30 3.26
CA LEU A 468 14.74 8.45 4.16
C LEU A 468 13.36 8.42 4.82
N GLY A 469 12.32 8.01 4.09
CA GLY A 469 10.99 7.76 4.64
C GLY A 469 10.97 6.60 5.65
N THR A 470 11.80 5.58 5.47
CA THR A 470 11.97 4.49 6.44
C THR A 470 12.68 4.96 7.71
N ILE A 471 13.66 5.86 7.61
CA ILE A 471 14.26 6.49 8.80
C ILE A 471 13.20 7.23 9.60
N ARG A 472 12.37 8.04 8.92
CA ARG A 472 11.24 8.71 9.56
C ARG A 472 10.19 9.14 8.55
N LYS A 473 8.97 8.65 8.68
CA LYS A 473 7.83 9.14 7.90
C LYS A 473 7.52 10.59 8.25
N PRO A 474 7.05 11.42 7.31
CA PRO A 474 6.75 12.83 7.58
C PRO A 474 5.81 13.02 8.77
N GLU A 475 4.71 12.26 8.83
CA GLU A 475 3.72 12.30 9.91
C GLU A 475 4.29 11.91 11.29
N LEU A 476 5.41 11.20 11.31
CA LEU A 476 6.08 10.76 12.53
C LEU A 476 7.23 11.67 12.95
N MET A 477 7.57 12.68 12.15
CA MET A 477 8.55 13.70 12.54
C MET A 477 8.00 14.54 13.70
N CYS A 478 8.72 14.57 14.80
CA CYS A 478 8.31 15.25 16.02
C CYS A 478 9.51 15.61 16.90
N TRP A 479 9.28 16.45 17.90
CA TRP A 479 10.35 16.88 18.80
C TRP A 479 10.99 15.72 19.59
N GLN A 480 10.22 14.70 19.96
CA GLN A 480 10.73 13.52 20.67
C GLN A 480 11.76 12.76 19.81
N TRP A 481 11.60 12.79 18.51
CA TRP A 481 12.58 12.20 17.59
C TRP A 481 13.85 13.02 17.50
N ILE A 482 13.74 14.34 17.25
CA ILE A 482 14.92 15.21 17.07
C ILE A 482 15.77 15.32 18.33
N THR A 483 15.18 15.20 19.53
CA THR A 483 15.93 15.22 20.78
C THR A 483 16.72 13.94 21.07
N LYS A 484 16.43 12.84 20.36
CA LYS A 484 17.23 11.61 20.42
C LYS A 484 18.49 11.67 19.57
N LEU A 485 18.56 12.60 18.60
CA LEU A 485 19.64 12.71 17.63
C LEU A 485 20.77 13.60 18.17
N THR A 486 21.99 13.19 17.93
CA THR A 486 23.18 14.02 18.13
C THR A 486 23.26 15.10 17.05
N ASP A 487 24.02 16.18 17.31
CA ASP A 487 24.23 17.24 16.31
C ASP A 487 24.89 16.73 15.03
N ALA A 488 25.76 15.71 15.13
CA ALA A 488 26.36 15.05 13.98
C ALA A 488 25.33 14.30 13.14
N GLU A 489 24.40 13.58 13.77
CA GLU A 489 23.31 12.87 13.10
C GLU A 489 22.32 13.84 12.45
N LYS A 490 21.94 14.91 13.14
CA LYS A 490 21.09 15.97 12.57
C LYS A 490 21.75 16.59 11.32
N LYS A 491 23.03 16.94 11.42
CA LYS A 491 23.78 17.50 10.29
C LYS A 491 23.88 16.52 9.13
N SER A 492 24.09 15.24 9.40
CA SER A 492 24.13 14.19 8.37
C SER A 492 22.77 14.02 7.69
N LEU A 493 21.67 13.94 8.46
CA LEU A 493 20.31 13.82 7.92
C LEU A 493 19.91 15.08 7.13
N MET A 494 20.25 16.28 7.62
CA MET A 494 20.05 17.54 6.89
C MET A 494 20.68 17.47 5.49
N ALA A 495 21.94 17.01 5.41
CA ALA A 495 22.64 16.88 4.13
C ALA A 495 21.99 15.85 3.21
N GLN A 496 21.48 14.74 3.73
CA GLN A 496 20.81 13.70 2.96
C GLN A 496 19.45 14.18 2.42
N TYR A 497 18.64 14.88 3.23
CA TYR A 497 17.39 15.49 2.76
C TYR A 497 17.64 16.57 1.70
N ALA A 498 18.66 17.40 1.89
CA ALA A 498 19.05 18.41 0.89
C ALA A 498 19.51 17.76 -0.42
N ALA A 499 20.26 16.67 -0.35
CA ALA A 499 20.69 15.91 -1.53
C ALA A 499 19.51 15.27 -2.27
N LEU A 500 18.51 14.74 -1.55
CA LEU A 500 17.28 14.20 -2.16
C LEU A 500 16.57 15.27 -2.99
N ALA A 501 16.35 16.46 -2.42
CA ALA A 501 15.70 17.58 -3.14
C ALA A 501 16.52 18.05 -4.35
N ALA A 502 17.83 18.16 -4.19
CA ALA A 502 18.72 18.60 -5.27
C ALA A 502 18.74 17.60 -6.44
N GLU A 503 18.78 16.30 -6.14
CA GLU A 503 18.75 15.24 -7.15
C GLU A 503 17.42 15.21 -7.89
N ASP A 504 16.29 15.37 -7.19
CA ASP A 504 14.98 15.45 -7.82
C ASP A 504 14.88 16.60 -8.81
N ILE A 505 15.36 17.81 -8.40
CA ILE A 505 15.39 18.99 -9.27
C ILE A 505 16.32 18.75 -10.48
N ALA A 506 17.45 18.08 -10.29
CA ALA A 506 18.38 17.78 -11.37
C ALA A 506 17.78 16.78 -12.37
N ILE A 507 17.11 15.74 -11.91
CA ILE A 507 16.39 14.80 -12.78
C ILE A 507 15.32 15.54 -13.58
N GLU A 508 14.49 16.35 -12.93
CA GLU A 508 13.45 17.13 -13.60
C GLU A 508 14.01 18.07 -14.66
N ALA A 509 15.15 18.70 -14.39
CA ALA A 509 15.80 19.62 -15.34
C ALA A 509 16.20 18.92 -16.64
N GLU A 510 16.64 17.67 -16.58
CA GLU A 510 17.07 16.86 -17.73
C GLU A 510 15.89 16.28 -18.52
N LEU A 511 14.70 16.16 -17.88
CA LEU A 511 13.51 15.67 -18.57
C LEU A 511 13.03 16.63 -19.65
N ALA A 512 12.56 16.09 -20.79
CA ALA A 512 11.88 16.87 -21.80
C ALA A 512 10.61 17.52 -21.23
N LYS A 513 10.20 18.67 -21.79
CA LYS A 513 9.14 19.53 -21.23
C LYS A 513 7.86 18.76 -20.85
N GLN A 514 7.40 17.84 -21.73
CA GLN A 514 6.19 17.08 -21.52
C GLN A 514 6.24 16.09 -20.36
N TRP A 515 7.45 15.80 -19.82
CA TRP A 515 7.66 14.89 -18.70
C TRP A 515 7.81 15.59 -17.35
N LYS A 516 7.98 16.91 -17.32
CA LYS A 516 8.26 17.65 -16.10
C LYS A 516 7.08 17.70 -15.14
N ASP A 517 5.90 17.92 -15.65
CA ASP A 517 4.69 17.94 -14.81
C ASP A 517 4.29 16.53 -14.35
N PRO A 518 4.26 15.48 -15.22
CA PRO A 518 4.09 14.10 -14.76
C PRO A 518 5.12 13.68 -13.70
N TRP A 519 6.38 14.04 -13.88
CA TRP A 519 7.43 13.79 -12.89
C TRP A 519 7.15 14.47 -11.55
N PHE A 520 6.85 15.77 -11.60
CA PHE A 520 6.59 16.54 -10.38
C PHE A 520 5.36 16.00 -9.64
N GLU A 521 4.31 15.68 -10.35
CA GLU A 521 3.06 15.16 -9.80
C GLU A 521 3.25 13.80 -9.11
N THR A 522 3.97 12.87 -9.76
CA THR A 522 4.11 11.49 -9.29
C THR A 522 5.21 11.32 -8.27
N VAL A 523 6.37 11.96 -8.49
CA VAL A 523 7.58 11.78 -7.67
C VAL A 523 8.01 13.07 -6.98
N GLY A 524 8.15 14.15 -7.77
CA GLY A 524 8.82 15.37 -7.33
C GLY A 524 8.14 16.04 -6.15
N PHE A 525 6.82 16.09 -6.11
CA PHE A 525 6.08 16.65 -4.98
C PHE A 525 6.39 15.90 -3.69
N GLN A 526 6.28 14.57 -3.71
CA GLN A 526 6.49 13.74 -2.53
C GLN A 526 7.93 13.78 -2.03
N ALA A 527 8.90 13.67 -2.96
CA ALA A 527 10.33 13.70 -2.62
C ALA A 527 10.74 15.06 -2.05
N ARG A 528 10.29 16.15 -2.66
CA ARG A 528 10.57 17.52 -2.17
C ARG A 528 9.87 17.81 -0.87
N PHE A 529 8.63 17.34 -0.69
CA PHE A 529 7.91 17.47 0.58
C PHE A 529 8.66 16.77 1.73
N LEU A 530 9.04 15.50 1.53
CA LEU A 530 9.82 14.76 2.53
C LEU A 530 11.14 15.46 2.84
N ALA A 531 11.83 15.96 1.82
CA ALA A 531 13.09 16.68 1.98
C ALA A 531 12.90 17.99 2.76
N GLU A 532 11.91 18.80 2.40
CA GLU A 532 11.59 20.05 3.09
C GLU A 532 11.23 19.82 4.56
N ALA A 533 10.39 18.80 4.83
CA ALA A 533 10.02 18.43 6.19
C ALA A 533 11.25 17.97 6.99
N GLY A 534 12.06 17.09 6.41
CA GLY A 534 13.28 16.60 7.05
C GLY A 534 14.29 17.73 7.34
N MET A 535 14.55 18.60 6.38
CA MET A 535 15.45 19.76 6.58
C MET A 535 14.89 20.70 7.66
N ALA A 536 13.57 20.95 7.67
CA ALA A 536 12.94 21.79 8.68
C ALA A 536 13.12 21.23 10.10
N PHE A 537 12.89 19.94 10.30
CA PHE A 537 13.06 19.30 11.61
C PHE A 537 14.52 19.16 12.05
N MET A 538 15.47 19.10 11.12
CA MET A 538 16.90 19.05 11.44
C MET A 538 17.51 20.44 11.65
N SER A 539 16.77 21.53 11.37
CA SER A 539 17.26 22.89 11.51
C SER A 539 17.25 23.33 12.99
N ASP A 540 18.31 24.00 13.42
CA ASP A 540 18.41 24.52 14.80
C ASP A 540 17.34 25.57 15.11
N ASP A 541 16.87 26.28 14.10
CA ASP A 541 15.86 27.33 14.22
C ASP A 541 14.40 26.84 14.20
N ILE A 542 14.17 25.52 14.09
CA ILE A 542 12.80 24.95 14.11
C ILE A 542 12.04 25.29 15.40
N LEU A 543 12.77 25.48 16.50
CA LEU A 543 12.22 25.79 17.81
C LEU A 543 12.10 27.31 18.06
N GLU A 544 12.62 28.13 17.17
CA GLU A 544 12.60 29.58 17.34
C GLU A 544 11.23 30.18 17.01
N GLU A 545 10.98 31.36 17.59
CA GLU A 545 9.83 32.16 17.22
C GLU A 545 9.85 32.54 15.75
N GLY A 546 8.70 32.39 15.05
CA GLY A 546 8.60 32.67 13.61
C GLY A 546 9.05 31.52 12.69
N ALA A 547 9.44 30.35 13.21
CA ALA A 547 9.79 29.20 12.38
C ALA A 547 8.65 28.81 11.43
N LYS A 548 7.41 28.82 11.90
CA LYS A 548 6.21 28.60 11.07
C LYS A 548 6.16 29.54 9.87
N ASP A 549 6.36 30.82 10.07
CA ASP A 549 6.25 31.84 9.02
C ASP A 549 7.35 31.72 7.98
N ARG A 550 8.53 31.20 8.37
CA ARG A 550 9.65 30.93 7.43
C ARG A 550 9.40 29.69 6.59
N LEU A 551 8.78 28.65 7.16
CA LEU A 551 8.57 27.37 6.51
C LEU A 551 7.29 27.33 5.65
N LYS A 552 6.22 28.02 6.07
CA LYS A 552 4.95 28.08 5.36
C LYS A 552 5.10 28.41 3.86
N PRO A 553 5.88 29.41 3.42
CA PRO A 553 6.04 29.70 1.99
C PRO A 553 6.65 28.56 1.18
N ARG A 554 7.54 27.75 1.78
CA ARG A 554 8.22 26.65 1.07
C ARG A 554 7.24 25.52 0.74
N PHE A 555 6.38 25.15 1.69
CA PHE A 555 5.33 24.13 1.46
C PHE A 555 4.21 24.70 0.57
N ALA A 556 3.84 25.98 0.75
CA ALA A 556 2.86 26.62 -0.10
C ALA A 556 3.27 26.65 -1.57
N ALA A 557 4.55 26.87 -1.87
CA ALA A 557 5.06 26.85 -3.25
C ALA A 557 4.95 25.46 -3.91
N LEU A 558 5.17 24.38 -3.15
CA LEU A 558 4.97 23.01 -3.66
C LEU A 558 3.50 22.77 -3.99
N ASN A 559 2.61 23.18 -3.08
CA ASN A 559 1.17 23.03 -3.26
C ASN A 559 0.65 23.87 -4.42
N GLU A 560 1.04 25.15 -4.52
CA GLU A 560 0.66 26.04 -5.62
C GLU A 560 1.03 25.45 -6.99
N ARG A 561 2.23 24.87 -7.10
CA ARG A 561 2.63 24.19 -8.32
C ARG A 561 1.73 22.99 -8.61
N TYR A 562 1.41 22.17 -7.60
CA TYR A 562 0.52 21.02 -7.79
C TYR A 562 -0.89 21.45 -8.23
N GLU A 563 -1.41 22.53 -7.67
CA GLU A 563 -2.70 23.13 -8.04
C GLU A 563 -2.77 23.63 -9.50
N THR A 564 -1.62 23.88 -10.13
CA THR A 564 -1.55 24.48 -11.48
C THR A 564 -1.12 23.50 -12.57
N VAL A 565 -0.55 22.34 -12.26
CA VAL A 565 -0.15 21.34 -13.26
C VAL A 565 -1.34 20.93 -14.14
N PHE A 566 -1.08 20.65 -15.40
CA PHE A 566 -2.09 20.24 -16.38
C PHE A 566 -3.30 21.19 -16.46
N GLY A 567 -3.06 22.50 -16.30
CA GLY A 567 -4.13 23.50 -16.34
C GLY A 567 -5.06 23.46 -15.14
N GLY A 568 -4.58 22.92 -14.02
CA GLY A 568 -5.34 22.80 -12.78
C GLY A 568 -6.23 21.56 -12.71
N LYS A 569 -5.90 20.50 -13.45
CA LYS A 569 -6.62 19.23 -13.41
C LYS A 569 -6.76 18.69 -11.99
N TRP A 570 -5.69 18.77 -11.20
CA TRP A 570 -5.63 18.26 -9.83
C TRP A 570 -5.87 19.33 -8.76
N ARG A 571 -6.42 20.47 -9.16
CA ARG A 571 -6.76 21.53 -8.22
C ARG A 571 -7.66 21.03 -7.10
N ARG A 572 -7.32 21.39 -5.85
CA ARG A 572 -8.00 20.94 -4.63
C ARG A 572 -7.79 19.47 -4.26
N PHE A 573 -6.86 18.78 -4.92
CA PHE A 573 -6.46 17.46 -4.48
C PHE A 573 -5.53 17.55 -3.25
N TRP A 574 -4.58 18.49 -3.30
CA TRP A 574 -3.65 18.80 -2.20
C TRP A 574 -3.85 20.22 -1.75
N PHE A 575 -4.92 20.58 -1.15
CA PHE A 575 -4.93 21.93 -0.63
C PHE A 575 -4.58 21.95 0.84
N ASP A 576 -3.67 22.80 1.14
CA ASP A 576 -3.03 22.89 2.39
C ASP A 576 -3.33 24.17 3.12
N THR A 577 -3.48 24.04 4.42
CA THR A 577 -3.13 25.10 5.31
C THR A 577 -2.25 24.54 6.41
N ILE A 578 -1.10 25.16 6.63
CA ILE A 578 -0.37 24.99 7.89
C ILE A 578 -1.22 25.58 9.05
N ASP A 579 -2.36 26.18 8.79
CA ASP A 579 -3.26 26.76 9.78
C ASP A 579 -4.04 25.70 10.53
N GLU A 580 -3.91 25.72 11.84
CA GLU A 580 -4.42 24.75 12.82
C GLU A 580 -5.95 24.67 12.93
N LYS A 581 -6.70 25.54 12.25
CA LYS A 581 -8.14 25.70 12.49
C LYS A 581 -9.04 24.74 11.74
N GLU A 582 -8.54 24.04 10.74
CA GLU A 582 -9.37 23.23 9.83
C GLU A 582 -8.91 21.78 9.66
N TRP A 583 -8.26 21.20 10.64
CA TRP A 583 -7.67 19.87 10.51
C TRP A 583 -8.70 18.72 10.41
N TRP A 584 -9.95 18.97 10.69
CA TRP A 584 -10.96 17.94 10.71
C TRP A 584 -11.92 18.04 9.51
N CYS A 585 -11.60 17.30 8.45
CA CYS A 585 -12.56 16.73 7.50
C CYS A 585 -13.67 17.62 6.91
N GLN A 586 -13.53 18.91 6.80
CA GLN A 586 -14.56 19.72 6.16
C GLN A 586 -14.16 20.28 4.79
N GLY A 587 -13.41 19.50 4.03
CA GLY A 587 -13.13 19.80 2.63
C GLY A 587 -11.77 20.43 2.38
N GLY A 588 -10.78 20.10 3.17
CA GLY A 588 -9.41 20.50 2.95
C GLY A 588 -8.40 19.45 3.32
N ASN A 589 -7.47 19.22 2.43
CA ASN A 589 -6.32 18.42 2.71
C ASN A 589 -5.38 19.20 3.63
N ASN A 590 -5.29 18.77 4.87
CA ASN A 590 -4.51 19.38 5.92
C ASN A 590 -3.18 18.65 6.17
N TRP A 591 -2.58 18.06 5.13
CA TRP A 591 -1.40 17.23 5.25
C TRP A 591 -0.25 17.90 6.02
N ALA A 592 0.03 19.19 5.79
CA ALA A 592 1.04 19.90 6.57
C ALA A 592 0.59 20.15 8.02
N SER A 593 -0.71 20.25 8.29
CA SER A 593 -1.23 20.41 9.65
C SER A 593 -1.20 19.11 10.44
N GLN A 594 -1.14 17.95 9.79
CA GLN A 594 -1.00 16.64 10.45
C GLN A 594 0.41 16.44 11.02
N MET A 595 1.40 17.11 10.48
CA MET A 595 2.76 17.05 11.03
C MET A 595 2.80 17.65 12.44
N GLN A 596 3.56 17.00 13.29
CA GLN A 596 3.75 17.47 14.67
C GLN A 596 4.81 18.58 14.75
N TRP A 597 4.48 19.70 14.14
CA TRP A 597 5.35 20.86 14.19
C TRP A 597 5.55 21.34 15.63
N PRO A 598 6.78 21.69 16.02
CA PRO A 598 7.10 22.14 17.36
C PRO A 598 6.24 23.30 17.86
N TRP A 599 5.81 24.20 16.99
CA TRP A 599 4.97 25.35 17.35
C TRP A 599 3.52 25.01 17.72
N LYS A 600 3.05 23.80 17.46
CA LYS A 600 1.71 23.36 17.87
C LYS A 600 1.59 23.09 19.38
N GLU A 601 2.72 22.91 20.08
CA GLU A 601 2.78 22.66 21.52
C GLU A 601 3.48 23.79 22.27
N PRO A 602 2.83 24.93 22.50
CA PRO A 602 3.50 26.11 23.07
C PRO A 602 3.99 25.97 24.51
N GLY A 603 3.50 24.96 25.25
CA GLY A 603 3.84 24.79 26.67
C GLY A 603 5.21 24.21 27.00
N ASP A 604 5.87 23.55 26.04
CA ASP A 604 7.03 22.69 26.32
C ASP A 604 8.36 23.10 25.65
N ARG A 605 8.40 24.25 24.96
CA ARG A 605 9.63 24.75 24.32
C ARG A 605 10.87 24.74 25.23
N ARG A 606 10.71 25.04 26.52
CA ARG A 606 11.82 25.01 27.50
C ARG A 606 12.33 23.61 27.81
N LYS A 607 11.46 22.59 27.73
CA LYS A 607 11.86 21.17 27.93
C LYS A 607 12.64 20.63 26.73
N TRP A 608 12.43 21.18 25.54
CA TRP A 608 13.10 20.77 24.33
C TRP A 608 14.57 21.16 24.31
N HIS A 609 14.89 22.36 24.82
CA HIS A 609 16.27 22.82 24.96
C HIS A 609 17.03 22.17 26.13
N SER A 610 16.31 21.60 27.09
CA SER A 610 16.91 20.95 28.27
C SER A 610 17.02 19.43 28.15
N ALA A 611 16.40 18.81 27.16
CA ALA A 611 16.60 17.40 26.86
C ALA A 611 18.02 17.23 26.30
N THR A 612 18.94 16.84 27.17
CA THR A 612 20.25 16.33 26.71
C THR A 612 19.99 15.27 25.65
N ALA A 613 20.64 15.41 24.52
CA ALA A 613 20.63 14.42 23.44
C ALA A 613 20.93 13.03 24.03
N GLY A 614 19.89 12.31 24.36
CA GLY A 614 19.95 10.98 24.93
C GLY A 614 19.86 9.95 23.83
N GLY A 615 20.72 10.07 22.82
CA GLY A 615 21.01 8.93 21.95
C GLY A 615 21.51 7.76 22.81
N ASP A 616 21.36 6.54 22.34
CA ASP A 616 21.87 5.34 23.04
C ASP A 616 23.41 5.31 23.18
N GLY A 617 24.06 6.40 22.85
CA GLY A 617 25.50 6.63 22.97
C GLY A 617 26.32 5.91 21.89
N ILE A 618 25.67 5.40 20.84
CA ILE A 618 26.36 4.79 19.70
C ILE A 618 26.35 5.79 18.54
N ALA A 619 27.50 6.26 18.10
CA ALA A 619 27.58 7.12 16.94
C ALA A 619 27.25 6.36 15.65
N GLU A 620 26.67 7.01 14.65
CA GLU A 620 26.27 6.38 13.38
C GLU A 620 27.42 5.60 12.72
N LYS A 621 28.63 6.12 12.76
CA LYS A 621 29.84 5.47 12.25
C LYS A 621 30.25 4.17 12.95
N ASP A 622 29.73 3.92 14.16
CA ASP A 622 30.04 2.75 14.97
C ASP A 622 29.01 1.62 14.74
N TRP A 623 27.98 1.87 13.95
CA TRP A 623 27.07 0.85 13.47
C TRP A 623 27.65 0.14 12.25
N LYS A 624 27.50 -1.18 12.23
CA LYS A 624 27.75 -2.03 11.08
C LYS A 624 26.43 -2.53 10.53
N ASP A 625 26.18 -2.28 9.24
CA ASP A 625 25.00 -2.83 8.57
C ASP A 625 25.03 -4.37 8.60
N ALA A 626 23.91 -5.00 8.86
CA ALA A 626 23.83 -6.46 8.88
C ALA A 626 24.18 -7.08 7.51
N ALA A 627 23.97 -6.34 6.42
CA ALA A 627 24.36 -6.75 5.08
C ALA A 627 25.90 -6.79 4.83
N ASP A 628 26.70 -6.20 5.72
CA ASP A 628 28.17 -6.20 5.63
C ASP A 628 28.79 -7.39 6.39
N PHE A 629 28.18 -8.56 6.27
CA PHE A 629 28.69 -9.79 6.81
C PHE A 629 29.94 -10.29 6.03
N ILE A 630 30.83 -11.03 6.72
CA ILE A 630 31.98 -11.66 6.06
C ILE A 630 31.60 -12.97 5.41
N ARG A 631 30.74 -13.75 6.10
CA ARG A 631 30.36 -15.08 5.65
C ARG A 631 28.98 -15.45 6.17
N LYS A 632 28.21 -16.18 5.37
CA LYS A 632 26.93 -16.78 5.76
C LYS A 632 26.87 -18.26 5.42
N SER A 633 25.98 -19.00 6.10
CA SER A 633 25.66 -20.39 5.75
C SER A 633 24.17 -20.65 5.93
N PRO A 634 23.52 -21.30 4.96
CA PRO A 634 22.14 -21.75 5.08
C PRO A 634 22.03 -22.94 6.03
N ALA A 635 20.83 -23.19 6.52
CA ALA A 635 20.49 -24.40 7.28
C ALA A 635 18.97 -24.65 7.19
N ASN A 636 18.56 -25.91 7.32
CA ASN A 636 17.15 -26.32 7.39
C ASN A 636 16.24 -25.66 6.34
N GLY A 637 16.69 -25.65 5.07
CA GLY A 637 15.90 -25.11 3.95
C GLY A 637 15.75 -23.58 3.94
N GLY A 638 16.49 -22.85 4.77
CA GLY A 638 16.47 -21.40 4.80
C GLY A 638 17.86 -20.76 4.87
N SER A 639 17.92 -19.50 4.54
CA SER A 639 19.14 -18.70 4.49
C SER A 639 18.89 -17.26 4.89
N TRP A 640 19.91 -16.60 5.42
CA TRP A 640 19.92 -15.15 5.56
C TRP A 640 20.10 -14.49 4.19
N GLU A 641 19.15 -13.66 3.79
CA GLU A 641 19.18 -12.94 2.53
C GLU A 641 19.17 -11.43 2.77
N CYS A 642 19.97 -10.71 1.98
CA CYS A 642 19.99 -9.25 2.00
C CYS A 642 18.80 -8.72 1.21
N VAL A 643 17.81 -8.15 1.92
CA VAL A 643 16.60 -7.62 1.30
C VAL A 643 16.72 -6.12 1.11
N ALA A 644 16.63 -5.67 -0.15
CA ALA A 644 16.62 -4.27 -0.51
C ALA A 644 15.32 -3.59 -0.05
N GLY A 645 15.42 -2.38 0.50
CA GLY A 645 14.29 -1.59 0.98
C GLY A 645 13.84 -1.90 2.40
N LEU A 646 14.55 -2.76 3.13
CA LEU A 646 14.37 -3.00 4.56
C LEU A 646 15.42 -2.25 5.40
N GLY A 647 15.05 -1.93 6.62
CA GLY A 647 15.93 -1.29 7.60
C GLY A 647 16.26 0.16 7.27
N ILE A 648 16.91 0.84 8.20
CA ILE A 648 17.22 2.27 8.09
C ILE A 648 18.37 2.57 7.12
N SER A 649 19.19 1.55 6.78
CA SER A 649 20.22 1.65 5.73
C SER A 649 19.65 1.38 4.32
N GLY A 650 18.37 0.97 4.21
CA GLY A 650 17.75 0.56 2.96
C GLY A 650 18.06 -0.89 2.55
N ARG A 651 18.67 -1.68 3.46
CA ARG A 651 18.96 -3.09 3.27
C ARG A 651 19.13 -3.80 4.63
N ALA A 652 18.47 -4.92 4.83
CA ALA A 652 18.58 -5.70 6.05
C ALA A 652 18.71 -7.19 5.75
N MET A 653 19.22 -7.95 6.70
CA MET A 653 19.34 -9.40 6.59
C MET A 653 18.08 -10.08 7.13
N ALA A 654 17.26 -10.62 6.25
CA ALA A 654 16.07 -11.38 6.57
C ALA A 654 16.33 -12.89 6.46
N LEU A 655 15.82 -13.66 7.41
CA LEU A 655 15.85 -15.12 7.33
C LEU A 655 14.69 -15.61 6.46
N LEU A 656 14.99 -16.17 5.29
CA LEU A 656 14.00 -16.62 4.31
C LEU A 656 14.10 -18.13 4.04
N PRO A 657 12.97 -18.79 3.69
CA PRO A 657 11.60 -18.28 3.69
C PRO A 657 11.05 -18.07 5.11
N VAL A 658 10.06 -17.17 5.26
CA VAL A 658 9.39 -16.90 6.55
C VAL A 658 8.32 -17.95 6.80
N VAL A 659 8.76 -19.20 7.02
CA VAL A 659 7.89 -20.32 7.36
C VAL A 659 8.43 -21.05 8.58
N GLU A 660 7.57 -21.69 9.34
CA GLU A 660 7.93 -22.36 10.60
C GLU A 660 9.07 -23.36 10.40
N GLY A 661 10.11 -23.26 11.23
CA GLY A 661 11.27 -24.16 11.23
C GLY A 661 12.30 -23.91 10.14
N ALA A 662 12.00 -23.11 9.13
CA ALA A 662 12.98 -22.81 8.07
C ALA A 662 14.12 -21.95 8.61
N GLY A 663 15.33 -22.22 8.13
CA GLY A 663 16.53 -21.45 8.46
C GLY A 663 17.08 -21.64 9.87
N LYS A 664 16.49 -22.49 10.71
CA LYS A 664 17.02 -22.77 12.05
C LYS A 664 18.45 -23.29 11.94
N GLY A 665 19.39 -22.57 12.57
CA GLY A 665 20.81 -22.88 12.51
C GLY A 665 21.59 -22.18 11.40
N ALA A 666 20.90 -21.46 10.49
CA ALA A 666 21.55 -20.59 9.51
C ALA A 666 22.30 -19.46 10.22
N TRP A 667 23.52 -19.14 9.79
CA TRP A 667 24.34 -18.18 10.50
C TRP A 667 24.97 -17.12 9.61
N LEU A 668 25.29 -15.99 10.27
CA LEU A 668 26.07 -14.86 9.75
C LEU A 668 27.33 -14.68 10.59
N LYS A 669 28.44 -14.27 9.97
CA LYS A 669 29.67 -13.90 10.65
C LYS A 669 30.11 -12.49 10.28
N TYR A 670 30.54 -11.77 11.30
CA TYR A 670 31.02 -10.39 11.21
C TYR A 670 32.38 -10.24 11.85
N GLU A 671 33.11 -9.22 11.41
CA GLU A 671 34.24 -8.64 12.11
C GLU A 671 33.90 -7.19 12.40
N ILE A 672 33.90 -6.81 13.67
CA ILE A 672 33.53 -5.49 14.14
C ILE A 672 34.70 -4.90 14.89
N GLU A 673 35.23 -3.79 14.36
CA GLU A 673 36.32 -3.05 14.99
C GLU A 673 35.76 -2.24 16.16
N TRP A 674 36.39 -2.35 17.32
CA TRP A 674 36.03 -1.55 18.47
C TRP A 674 37.24 -0.80 19.02
N LYS A 675 37.10 0.54 19.15
CA LYS A 675 38.18 1.49 19.53
C LYS A 675 38.00 2.03 20.96
N GLY A 676 37.16 1.44 21.78
CA GLY A 676 36.95 1.87 23.17
C GLY A 676 38.10 1.46 24.08
N GLU A 677 38.31 2.19 25.19
CA GLU A 677 39.20 1.79 26.28
C GLU A 677 38.77 0.42 26.81
N GLN A 678 39.73 -0.39 27.28
CA GLN A 678 39.55 -1.79 27.67
C GLN A 678 38.25 -2.03 28.44
N ALA A 679 37.33 -2.76 27.84
CA ALA A 679 36.10 -3.20 28.47
C ALA A 679 36.44 -4.31 29.48
N THR A 680 36.86 -3.93 30.68
CA THR A 680 36.93 -4.87 31.81
C THR A 680 35.52 -5.36 32.16
N GLY A 681 35.00 -6.34 31.39
CA GLY A 681 33.73 -7.02 31.71
C GLY A 681 32.40 -6.26 31.41
N ASN A 682 32.45 -5.04 30.91
CA ASN A 682 31.23 -4.22 30.65
C ASN A 682 30.86 -4.04 29.18
N GLY A 683 31.49 -4.80 28.28
CA GLY A 683 31.18 -4.77 26.86
C GLY A 683 29.76 -5.28 26.54
N GLN A 684 29.08 -4.61 25.66
CA GLN A 684 27.75 -4.97 25.19
C GLN A 684 27.71 -4.99 23.67
N LEU A 685 27.08 -6.02 23.12
CA LEU A 685 26.70 -6.06 21.71
C LEU A 685 25.25 -5.57 21.60
N VAL A 686 24.99 -4.67 20.67
CA VAL A 686 23.65 -4.15 20.38
C VAL A 686 23.25 -4.67 19.01
N LEU A 687 22.13 -5.37 18.96
CA LEU A 687 21.52 -5.88 17.73
C LEU A 687 20.26 -5.07 17.45
N GLN A 688 20.16 -4.50 16.27
CA GLN A 688 19.00 -3.78 15.81
C GLN A 688 18.22 -4.63 14.82
N PHE A 689 16.94 -4.84 15.09
CA PHE A 689 16.02 -5.64 14.29
C PHE A 689 14.85 -4.81 13.78
N LEU A 690 14.18 -5.26 12.72
CA LEU A 690 12.86 -4.76 12.41
C LEU A 690 11.87 -5.16 13.52
N PRO A 691 10.83 -4.33 13.79
CA PRO A 691 9.85 -4.60 14.85
C PRO A 691 8.76 -5.58 14.38
N ASP A 692 9.15 -6.75 13.91
CA ASP A 692 8.26 -7.78 13.40
C ASP A 692 7.41 -8.44 14.48
N TYR A 693 6.25 -8.96 14.09
CA TYR A 693 5.37 -9.74 14.95
C TYR A 693 5.63 -11.23 14.87
N ARG A 694 5.21 -11.94 15.91
CA ARG A 694 5.05 -13.39 15.93
C ARG A 694 3.78 -13.75 15.16
N LEU A 695 3.93 -14.39 14.01
CA LEU A 695 2.84 -14.59 13.05
C LEU A 695 1.76 -15.57 13.51
N TYR A 696 2.04 -16.43 14.48
CA TYR A 696 1.09 -17.42 15.02
C TYR A 696 1.37 -17.74 16.49
N PRO A 697 0.39 -18.30 17.24
CA PRO A 697 0.56 -18.61 18.64
C PRO A 697 1.75 -19.55 18.88
N GLY A 698 2.57 -19.22 19.86
CA GLY A 698 3.75 -20.02 20.21
C GLY A 698 5.01 -19.73 19.38
N MET A 699 4.91 -18.99 18.28
CA MET A 699 6.08 -18.52 17.54
C MET A 699 6.95 -17.62 18.42
N LYS A 700 8.25 -17.72 18.26
CA LYS A 700 9.26 -16.84 18.86
C LYS A 700 10.10 -16.21 17.75
N LEU A 701 10.77 -15.11 18.06
CA LEU A 701 11.73 -14.44 17.18
C LEU A 701 13.06 -14.39 17.92
N ARG A 702 13.95 -15.37 17.67
CA ARG A 702 15.20 -15.53 18.41
C ARG A 702 16.38 -15.78 17.50
N VAL A 703 17.51 -15.33 17.97
CA VAL A 703 18.84 -15.68 17.46
C VAL A 703 19.75 -16.11 18.61
N GLU A 704 20.86 -16.72 18.30
CA GLU A 704 21.97 -16.92 19.23
C GLU A 704 23.18 -16.14 18.75
N VAL A 705 23.95 -15.62 19.70
CA VAL A 705 25.13 -14.82 19.43
C VAL A 705 26.34 -15.46 20.14
N SER A 706 27.46 -15.51 19.43
CA SER A 706 28.78 -15.86 20.00
C SER A 706 29.81 -14.82 19.60
N VAL A 707 30.58 -14.34 20.57
CA VAL A 707 31.61 -13.32 20.36
C VAL A 707 32.97 -13.93 20.60
N ASN A 708 33.94 -13.76 19.69
CA ASN A 708 35.31 -14.26 19.77
C ASN A 708 35.44 -15.75 20.04
N GLY A 709 34.42 -16.55 19.69
CA GLY A 709 34.39 -18.00 19.91
C GLY A 709 33.97 -18.39 21.33
N GLY A 710 33.44 -17.46 22.12
CA GLY A 710 32.81 -17.77 23.41
C GLY A 710 31.47 -18.49 23.26
N ASP A 711 30.80 -18.74 24.39
CA ASP A 711 29.55 -19.47 24.46
C ASP A 711 28.42 -18.74 23.67
N TRP A 712 27.48 -19.55 23.17
CA TRP A 712 26.30 -19.04 22.50
C TRP A 712 25.29 -18.50 23.51
N THR A 713 24.86 -17.25 23.32
CA THR A 713 23.81 -16.59 24.12
C THR A 713 22.55 -16.43 23.30
N GLU A 714 21.43 -16.98 23.79
CA GLU A 714 20.13 -16.79 23.16
C GLU A 714 19.66 -15.33 23.34
N VAL A 715 19.16 -14.73 22.27
CA VAL A 715 18.64 -13.38 22.22
C VAL A 715 17.25 -13.42 21.59
N GLU A 716 16.25 -13.10 22.37
CA GLU A 716 14.89 -12.89 21.86
C GLU A 716 14.73 -11.43 21.42
N VAL A 717 14.15 -11.21 20.24
CA VAL A 717 13.79 -9.86 19.78
C VAL A 717 12.82 -9.27 20.80
N PRO A 718 13.16 -8.14 21.45
CA PRO A 718 12.41 -7.62 22.60
C PRO A 718 11.09 -6.99 22.17
N PHE A 719 10.16 -7.84 21.73
CA PHE A 719 8.87 -7.39 21.25
C PHE A 719 7.74 -7.97 22.10
N SER A 720 6.72 -7.15 22.37
CA SER A 720 5.58 -7.59 23.17
C SER A 720 4.78 -8.66 22.42
N ASP A 721 4.50 -9.73 23.10
CA ASP A 721 3.82 -10.94 22.65
C ASP A 721 2.31 -10.79 22.40
N GLY A 722 1.86 -9.65 21.89
CA GLY A 722 0.46 -9.41 21.56
C GLY A 722 -0.51 -9.32 22.77
N LYS A 723 -0.02 -9.54 24.00
CA LYS A 723 -0.82 -9.34 25.23
C LYS A 723 -0.85 -7.90 25.70
N LYS A 724 0.05 -7.06 25.20
CA LYS A 724 -0.03 -5.62 25.30
C LYS A 724 -0.46 -5.11 23.94
N ASP A 725 -1.62 -4.54 23.98
CA ASP A 725 -2.33 -3.82 22.95
C ASP A 725 -1.39 -3.20 21.89
N GLU A 726 -1.79 -3.27 20.63
CA GLU A 726 -1.20 -2.52 19.53
C GLU A 726 -0.95 -1.05 19.88
N ASN A 727 -1.73 -0.52 20.81
CA ASN A 727 -1.64 0.84 21.36
C ASN A 727 -0.65 0.99 22.53
N SER A 728 0.21 -0.01 22.79
CA SER A 728 1.19 0.16 23.87
C SER A 728 2.26 1.19 23.48
N PRO A 729 2.68 2.07 24.40
CA PRO A 729 3.70 3.08 24.09
C PRO A 729 5.00 2.50 23.52
N GLY A 730 5.37 1.29 23.92
CA GLY A 730 6.55 0.59 23.38
C GLY A 730 6.41 0.18 21.92
N ARG A 731 5.20 -0.25 21.49
CA ARG A 731 4.93 -0.59 20.10
C ARG A 731 5.00 0.65 19.20
N TYR A 732 4.31 1.72 19.58
CA TYR A 732 4.35 2.97 18.83
C TYR A 732 5.77 3.50 18.65
N THR A 733 6.61 3.43 19.67
CA THR A 733 8.01 3.82 19.55
C THR A 733 8.74 2.95 18.52
N ALA A 734 8.57 1.63 18.57
CA ALA A 734 9.23 0.71 17.66
C ALA A 734 8.83 0.93 16.20
N VAL A 735 7.52 1.12 15.90
CA VAL A 735 7.05 1.36 14.53
C VAL A 735 7.36 2.77 14.03
N GLN A 736 7.43 3.75 14.91
CA GLN A 736 7.85 5.11 14.55
C GLN A 736 9.34 5.18 14.21
N ASP A 737 10.17 4.43 14.93
CA ASP A 737 11.60 4.35 14.70
C ASP A 737 11.96 3.30 13.63
N ASN A 738 11.01 2.44 13.23
CA ASN A 738 11.17 1.28 12.33
C ASN A 738 12.25 0.28 12.76
N PHE A 739 12.58 0.25 14.03
CA PHE A 739 13.49 -0.74 14.62
C PHE A 739 13.20 -1.04 16.09
N ILE A 740 13.77 -2.14 16.54
CA ILE A 740 13.86 -2.49 17.95
C ILE A 740 15.25 -3.04 18.26
N ARG A 741 15.76 -2.85 19.49
CA ARG A 741 17.13 -3.24 19.86
C ARG A 741 17.16 -4.24 21.00
N ALA A 742 17.98 -5.27 20.82
CA ALA A 742 18.38 -6.18 21.88
C ALA A 742 19.83 -5.86 22.30
N ILE A 743 20.10 -5.97 23.60
CA ILE A 743 21.40 -5.67 24.18
C ILE A 743 21.89 -6.94 24.86
N VAL A 744 23.06 -7.41 24.43
CA VAL A 744 23.70 -8.62 24.92
C VAL A 744 24.97 -8.24 25.68
N LYS A 745 25.11 -8.72 26.91
CA LYS A 745 26.36 -8.60 27.65
C LYS A 745 27.39 -9.58 27.06
N CYS A 746 28.55 -9.06 26.67
CA CYS A 746 29.59 -9.82 26.03
C CYS A 746 30.94 -9.53 26.74
N PRO A 747 31.30 -10.26 27.81
CA PRO A 747 32.56 -10.06 28.53
C PRO A 747 33.78 -10.39 27.66
N GLU A 748 33.60 -11.14 26.56
CA GLU A 748 34.63 -11.53 25.60
C GLU A 748 35.05 -10.41 24.63
N LEU A 749 34.35 -9.27 24.65
CA LEU A 749 34.68 -8.11 23.81
C LEU A 749 36.06 -7.56 24.22
N LYS A 750 36.87 -7.26 23.21
CA LYS A 750 38.20 -6.68 23.34
C LYS A 750 38.39 -5.48 22.43
N GLU A 751 39.41 -4.67 22.74
CA GLU A 751 39.84 -3.62 21.84
C GLU A 751 40.33 -4.21 20.51
N GLY A 752 40.05 -3.53 19.38
CA GLY A 752 40.36 -3.98 18.02
C GLY A 752 39.27 -4.87 17.44
N ALA A 753 39.65 -5.80 16.58
CA ALA A 753 38.74 -6.64 15.83
C ALA A 753 38.07 -7.71 16.70
N ASN A 754 36.74 -7.74 16.68
CA ASN A 754 35.91 -8.74 17.35
C ASN A 754 35.14 -9.57 16.31
N LYS A 755 35.20 -10.88 16.43
CA LYS A 755 34.44 -11.81 15.58
C LYS A 755 33.09 -12.09 16.23
N VAL A 756 32.02 -11.67 15.54
CA VAL A 756 30.65 -11.89 15.99
C VAL A 756 29.99 -12.92 15.07
N SER A 757 29.42 -13.98 15.66
CA SER A 757 28.62 -14.97 14.95
C SER A 757 27.18 -14.88 15.43
N ILE A 758 26.22 -14.83 14.50
CA ILE A 758 24.78 -14.78 14.77
C ILE A 758 24.14 -15.99 14.10
N ARG A 759 23.40 -16.80 14.84
CA ARG A 759 22.73 -18.00 14.37
C ARG A 759 21.23 -17.88 14.60
N ALA A 760 20.43 -18.13 13.57
CA ALA A 760 18.98 -18.11 13.68
C ALA A 760 18.44 -19.28 14.48
N LEU A 761 17.46 -19.02 15.34
CA LEU A 761 16.66 -20.04 16.03
C LEU A 761 15.25 -20.12 15.47
N ASP A 762 14.70 -18.99 15.02
CA ASP A 762 13.34 -18.89 14.51
C ASP A 762 13.31 -18.14 13.17
N ALA A 763 12.37 -18.50 12.29
CA ALA A 763 12.11 -17.78 11.04
C ALA A 763 11.48 -16.40 11.30
N GLY A 764 11.56 -15.49 10.32
CA GLY A 764 10.95 -14.16 10.40
C GLY A 764 11.76 -13.13 11.19
N VAL A 765 12.98 -13.45 11.60
CA VAL A 765 13.90 -12.48 12.19
C VAL A 765 14.55 -11.65 11.07
N VAL A 766 14.51 -10.33 11.22
CA VAL A 766 15.19 -9.39 10.30
C VAL A 766 16.19 -8.56 11.09
N LEU A 767 17.47 -8.78 10.83
CA LEU A 767 18.59 -8.06 11.43
C LEU A 767 18.98 -6.88 10.53
N ASP A 768 18.95 -5.67 11.09
CA ASP A 768 19.24 -4.43 10.38
C ASP A 768 20.70 -3.99 10.60
N ARG A 769 21.11 -3.81 11.87
CA ARG A 769 22.44 -3.32 12.24
C ARG A 769 22.98 -3.96 13.49
N ILE A 770 24.32 -3.85 13.66
CA ILE A 770 25.05 -4.38 14.82
C ILE A 770 26.03 -3.30 15.28
N ALA A 771 26.13 -3.12 16.60
CA ALA A 771 27.15 -2.24 17.19
C ALA A 771 27.71 -2.80 18.49
N ILE A 772 28.89 -2.32 18.86
CA ILE A 772 29.51 -2.60 20.17
C ILE A 772 29.48 -1.30 20.98
N ARG A 773 29.11 -1.41 22.27
CA ARG A 773 29.19 -0.32 23.22
C ARG A 773 29.69 -0.77 24.58
N VAL A 774 30.14 0.14 25.39
CA VAL A 774 30.43 -0.07 26.82
C VAL A 774 29.28 0.49 27.64
N ARG A 775 28.84 -0.25 28.65
CA ARG A 775 27.89 0.28 29.62
C ARG A 775 28.60 1.38 30.43
N ARG A 776 28.16 2.62 30.28
CA ARG A 776 28.55 3.74 31.16
C ARG A 776 27.91 3.63 32.54
#